data_219d1525b0768cc9e27efe02bd65417d
#
_entry.id   219d1525b0768cc9e27efe02bd65417d
#
_cell.length_a   1.000
_cell.length_b   1.000
_cell.length_c   1.000
_cell.angle_alpha   90.00
_cell.angle_beta   90.00
_cell.angle_gamma   90.00
#
_symmetry.space_group_name_H-M   'P 1'
#
loop_
_entity.id
_entity.type
_entity.pdbx_description
1 polymer ?
#
loop_
_entity_poly.entity_id
_entity_poly.type
_entity_poly.pdbx_seq_one_letter_code
_entity_poly.pdbx_strand_id
1 'polypeptide(L)'
;MSDNSRNDGETRRGLVTRRGAVGVTGGMVLAGVAAGASQAQARAAKPGPASGEPSILYPHESPTRSTKSLAATWRFRADPKDVGEAEGWQKGLKDFRLIPVPASWNDIFDDVRNYVGSAWYETDFRVDKGWAGQRIHLRFGSVNYTAKVWLNGKLLGGHVGGHLPFAFDITDAVSLDGDNVLTVLVENKIQLDRVPSKPDGARWHMHTVHFPQTAYDFFPYAGIHRPVLLFTTPDVHLKDVTVKTSLDGKVSIDLEASAPWSGKATVTISDDKGGQKGSVTLSGGKGSTVVALKNPRPWSPEDPHLYTLTIRLENAAAPDEYALKIGVRTIEAKGDKLLLNGKPVFLRGFGKHEDFPIHGRGLDVPSIIRDFELLKWIGGNSFRTSHYPYSEEAMMLADEHGLLVIDETPAVSLVFADPPEIQEARFKQLKQDIIDLVRRDKNHACVIMWSLANEPLVKPFHTVDPEPPGGNETGLKFFTPLFDLTRQLDSTRPVTIVSVQGGSTDWQALGDVICTNSYQGWYSLSGQLDLAEEALKSDVAKLRARHPNKPIMFTEFGADAVAGMHAHPPEMWTEEYQADMVEMYIRVLGEYPFIFGTHPWAFADFRTSQSIMRIGALNHKGVFTRERKPKLAAHRTRALWSKPAKV
;
A
#
# COMPACT_ATOMS: atom_id res chain seq x y z
N MET A 1 71.95 8.03 18.20
CA MET A 1 72.01 7.23 19.42
C MET A 1 70.99 6.15 19.21
N SER A 2 71.41 5.08 18.65
CA SER A 2 71.80 3.78 19.22
C SER A 2 70.55 3.03 19.73
N ASP A 3 70.22 1.83 19.44
CA ASP A 3 70.85 0.77 18.65
C ASP A 3 70.00 -0.48 18.91
N ASN A 4 69.87 -1.31 17.92
CA ASN A 4 69.94 -2.78 17.88
C ASN A 4 69.12 -3.61 18.95
N SER A 5 68.63 -4.76 18.63
CA SER A 5 68.96 -5.82 17.66
C SER A 5 67.94 -6.96 17.71
N ARG A 6 67.62 -7.58 16.58
CA ARG A 6 67.82 -8.99 16.16
C ARG A 6 67.25 -10.09 17.07
N ASN A 7 66.60 -11.11 16.55
CA ASN A 7 66.96 -12.19 15.64
C ASN A 7 65.71 -13.03 15.29
N ASP A 8 65.44 -13.37 14.09
CA ASP A 8 65.82 -14.50 13.19
C ASP A 8 65.14 -15.85 13.44
N GLY A 9 64.72 -16.44 12.34
CA GLY A 9 64.55 -17.86 12.11
C GLY A 9 63.33 -18.18 11.23
N GLU A 10 63.43 -18.11 9.91
CA GLU A 10 63.70 -19.17 8.91
C GLU A 10 62.80 -20.43 9.05
N THR A 11 62.25 -21.04 8.06
CA THR A 11 62.36 -21.20 6.57
C THR A 11 61.30 -22.23 6.16
N ARG A 12 60.69 -22.29 5.06
CA ARG A 12 60.92 -22.77 3.67
C ARG A 12 59.57 -23.05 2.96
N ARG A 13 59.33 -22.47 1.89
CA ARG A 13 59.30 -22.84 0.45
C ARG A 13 58.72 -24.19 0.05
N GLY A 14 57.83 -24.17 -0.96
CA GLY A 14 57.48 -25.25 -1.86
C GLY A 14 56.48 -24.89 -2.91
N LEU A 15 56.95 -24.22 -3.98
CA LEU A 15 56.28 -24.17 -5.29
C LEU A 15 56.41 -25.50 -6.02
N VAL A 16 55.38 -26.05 -6.65
CA VAL A 16 55.51 -26.83 -7.90
C VAL A 16 54.31 -26.59 -8.81
N THR A 17 54.61 -26.05 -9.97
CA THR A 17 53.81 -26.06 -11.19
C THR A 17 53.92 -27.40 -11.90
N ARG A 18 52.85 -27.85 -12.64
CA ARG A 18 52.93 -28.22 -14.05
C ARG A 18 51.65 -28.71 -14.67
N ARG A 19 51.44 -28.27 -15.87
CA ARG A 19 50.49 -28.64 -16.90
C ARG A 19 50.59 -30.12 -17.32
N GLY A 20 49.47 -30.66 -17.81
CA GLY A 20 49.44 -31.85 -18.65
C GLY A 20 48.06 -32.07 -19.25
N ALA A 21 47.91 -31.73 -20.51
CA ALA A 21 46.77 -32.09 -21.35
C ALA A 21 47.07 -33.43 -22.05
N VAL A 22 46.07 -34.22 -22.34
CA VAL A 22 45.86 -35.25 -23.39
C VAL A 22 44.63 -36.05 -22.90
N GLY A 23 43.47 -36.24 -23.55
CA GLY A 23 43.19 -36.51 -24.94
C GLY A 23 42.32 -37.78 -25.03
N VAL A 24 41.04 -37.61 -25.33
CA VAL A 24 40.16 -38.44 -26.20
C VAL A 24 40.12 -39.98 -26.02
N THR A 25 38.94 -40.52 -25.78
CA THR A 25 38.04 -41.35 -26.59
C THR A 25 37.10 -42.23 -25.75
N GLY A 26 35.85 -42.08 -25.99
CA GLY A 26 34.88 -43.09 -26.46
C GLY A 26 34.41 -44.16 -25.44
N GLY A 27 33.11 -44.15 -25.17
CA GLY A 27 32.41 -45.28 -24.58
C GLY A 27 31.03 -44.90 -24.04
N MET A 28 30.01 -45.03 -24.92
CA MET A 28 28.62 -45.06 -24.48
C MET A 28 28.37 -46.24 -23.57
N VAL A 29 27.87 -45.98 -22.35
CA VAL A 29 27.04 -46.92 -21.59
C VAL A 29 25.86 -46.14 -21.05
N LEU A 30 24.70 -46.39 -21.60
CA LEU A 30 23.41 -45.99 -21.04
C LEU A 30 23.16 -46.79 -19.76
N ALA A 31 23.22 -46.12 -18.64
CA ALA A 31 22.62 -46.58 -17.39
C ALA A 31 21.63 -45.52 -16.93
N GLY A 32 20.35 -45.82 -17.08
CA GLY A 32 19.25 -44.99 -16.60
C GLY A 32 19.28 -44.91 -15.07
N VAL A 33 19.53 -43.73 -14.54
CA VAL A 33 19.21 -43.41 -13.17
C VAL A 33 17.94 -42.56 -13.22
N ALA A 34 16.82 -43.19 -12.89
CA ALA A 34 15.58 -42.50 -12.61
C ALA A 34 15.80 -41.60 -11.39
N ALA A 35 16.08 -40.31 -11.62
CA ALA A 35 16.01 -39.29 -10.62
C ALA A 35 14.52 -39.07 -10.32
N GLY A 36 14.04 -39.64 -9.22
CA GLY A 36 12.76 -39.32 -8.64
C GLY A 36 12.75 -37.85 -8.23
N ALA A 37 12.26 -36.99 -9.14
CA ALA A 37 11.87 -35.64 -8.78
C ALA A 37 10.66 -35.75 -7.85
N SER A 38 10.91 -35.65 -6.55
CA SER A 38 9.88 -35.40 -5.56
C SER A 38 9.27 -34.03 -5.88
N GLN A 39 8.20 -34.02 -6.64
CA GLN A 39 7.28 -32.89 -6.76
C GLN A 39 6.62 -32.74 -5.38
N ALA A 40 7.21 -31.92 -4.54
CA ALA A 40 6.50 -31.31 -3.44
C ALA A 40 5.46 -30.36 -4.08
N GLN A 41 4.30 -30.92 -4.45
CA GLN A 41 3.12 -30.13 -4.75
C GLN A 41 2.81 -29.32 -3.49
N ALA A 42 3.09 -28.02 -3.55
CA ALA A 42 2.56 -27.06 -2.59
C ALA A 42 1.03 -27.16 -2.69
N ARG A 43 0.42 -27.92 -1.78
CA ARG A 43 -1.03 -27.92 -1.59
C ARG A 43 -1.41 -26.51 -1.21
N ALA A 44 -1.99 -25.77 -2.16
CA ALA A 44 -2.73 -24.56 -1.85
C ALA A 44 -3.72 -24.90 -0.71
N ALA A 45 -3.55 -24.28 0.44
CA ALA A 45 -4.48 -24.44 1.55
C ALA A 45 -5.85 -24.03 1.03
N LYS A 46 -6.80 -24.98 1.02
CA LYS A 46 -8.21 -24.65 0.76
C LYS A 46 -8.59 -23.58 1.78
N PRO A 47 -9.18 -22.44 1.35
CA PRO A 47 -9.73 -21.48 2.30
C PRO A 47 -10.72 -22.25 3.18
N GLY A 48 -10.63 -22.03 4.49
CA GLY A 48 -11.62 -22.54 5.44
C GLY A 48 -13.01 -22.01 5.11
N PRO A 49 -14.08 -22.60 5.69
CA PRO A 49 -15.43 -22.13 5.44
C PRO A 49 -15.52 -20.63 5.69
N ALA A 50 -16.01 -19.89 4.70
CA ALA A 50 -16.23 -18.47 4.80
C ALA A 50 -17.17 -18.23 6.01
N SER A 51 -16.61 -17.74 7.12
CA SER A 51 -17.40 -17.04 8.12
C SER A 51 -18.06 -15.88 7.39
N GLY A 52 -19.36 -15.64 7.62
CA GLY A 52 -20.07 -14.54 6.95
C GLY A 52 -19.20 -13.28 7.00
N GLU A 53 -19.05 -12.60 5.85
CA GLU A 53 -18.13 -11.46 5.70
C GLU A 53 -18.35 -10.48 6.85
N PRO A 54 -17.34 -10.25 7.72
CA PRO A 54 -17.47 -9.33 8.83
C PRO A 54 -17.67 -7.91 8.32
N SER A 55 -18.16 -7.01 9.17
CA SER A 55 -18.31 -5.60 8.83
C SER A 55 -16.95 -5.04 8.40
N ILE A 56 -16.93 -4.35 7.25
CA ILE A 56 -15.76 -3.62 6.76
C ILE A 56 -15.58 -2.29 7.49
N LEU A 57 -16.58 -1.84 8.23
CA LEU A 57 -16.54 -0.59 8.97
C LEU A 57 -15.45 -0.64 10.05
N TYR A 58 -14.70 0.46 10.19
CA TYR A 58 -13.69 0.57 11.23
C TYR A 58 -14.35 0.48 12.61
N PRO A 59 -13.87 -0.36 13.55
CA PRO A 59 -14.48 -0.50 14.87
C PRO A 59 -14.35 0.78 15.69
N HIS A 60 -15.48 1.31 16.15
CA HIS A 60 -15.56 2.45 17.04
C HIS A 60 -16.36 2.11 18.27
N GLU A 61 -16.01 2.76 19.40
CA GLU A 61 -16.88 2.80 20.58
C GLU A 61 -18.17 3.54 20.25
N SER A 62 -19.29 2.99 20.69
CA SER A 62 -20.61 3.61 20.61
C SER A 62 -21.48 3.14 21.78
N PRO A 63 -22.69 3.69 21.98
CA PRO A 63 -23.62 3.14 23.00
C PRO A 63 -23.97 1.67 22.83
N THR A 64 -23.70 1.08 21.66
CA THR A 64 -24.09 -0.29 21.31
C THR A 64 -22.93 -1.18 20.91
N ARG A 65 -21.74 -0.62 20.79
CA ARG A 65 -20.53 -1.34 20.36
C ARG A 65 -19.37 -1.00 21.30
N SER A 66 -18.60 -1.99 21.67
CA SER A 66 -17.37 -1.84 22.43
C SER A 66 -16.16 -2.28 21.62
N THR A 67 -14.99 -1.71 21.91
CA THR A 67 -13.73 -2.08 21.26
C THR A 67 -12.66 -2.37 22.31
N LYS A 68 -11.69 -3.20 21.95
CA LYS A 68 -10.49 -3.46 22.75
C LYS A 68 -9.31 -3.68 21.81
N SER A 69 -8.28 -2.86 21.97
CA SER A 69 -7.02 -3.08 21.26
C SER A 69 -6.23 -4.21 21.90
N LEU A 70 -5.65 -5.08 21.07
CA LEU A 70 -4.65 -6.07 21.45
C LEU A 70 -3.23 -5.59 21.12
N ALA A 71 -3.03 -4.31 20.79
CA ALA A 71 -1.71 -3.70 20.64
C ALA A 71 -0.95 -3.82 21.97
N ALA A 72 0.13 -4.59 21.93
CA ALA A 72 0.91 -4.95 23.11
C ALA A 72 2.24 -5.58 22.68
N THR A 73 2.99 -6.07 23.64
CA THR A 73 4.12 -6.96 23.41
C THR A 73 3.63 -8.40 23.31
N TRP A 74 3.89 -9.04 22.16
CA TRP A 74 3.50 -10.42 21.88
C TRP A 74 4.71 -11.36 21.90
N ARG A 75 4.49 -12.65 22.07
CA ARG A 75 5.50 -13.69 21.87
C ARG A 75 5.73 -13.87 20.37
N PHE A 76 6.99 -14.02 19.94
CA PHE A 76 7.39 -14.13 18.55
C PHE A 76 8.44 -15.22 18.36
N ARG A 77 8.29 -16.04 17.32
CA ARG A 77 9.27 -17.05 16.93
C ARG A 77 9.31 -17.20 15.41
N ALA A 78 10.50 -17.02 14.81
CA ALA A 78 10.72 -17.34 13.40
C ALA A 78 10.68 -18.86 13.18
N ASP A 79 10.17 -19.29 12.03
CA ASP A 79 10.04 -20.70 11.64
C ASP A 79 10.72 -20.97 10.28
N PRO A 80 12.06 -20.92 10.21
CA PRO A 80 12.78 -21.07 8.95
C PRO A 80 12.66 -22.47 8.32
N LYS A 81 12.16 -23.45 9.07
CA LYS A 81 11.97 -24.82 8.59
C LYS A 81 10.51 -25.16 8.27
N ASP A 82 9.59 -24.20 8.48
CA ASP A 82 8.13 -24.41 8.33
C ASP A 82 7.60 -25.62 9.13
N VAL A 83 8.11 -25.85 10.34
CA VAL A 83 7.76 -27.01 11.20
C VAL A 83 6.70 -26.69 12.24
N GLY A 84 6.42 -25.40 12.51
CA GLY A 84 5.63 -24.98 13.66
C GLY A 84 4.21 -25.54 13.68
N GLU A 85 3.52 -25.63 12.53
CA GLU A 85 2.17 -26.21 12.46
C GLU A 85 2.20 -27.72 12.77
N ALA A 86 3.20 -28.46 12.26
CA ALA A 86 3.37 -29.89 12.53
C ALA A 86 3.78 -30.18 13.98
N GLU A 87 4.58 -29.31 14.58
CA GLU A 87 5.01 -29.40 15.98
C GLU A 87 3.97 -28.86 16.98
N GLY A 88 2.87 -28.31 16.47
CA GLY A 88 1.75 -27.87 17.30
C GLY A 88 1.95 -26.53 18.00
N TRP A 89 2.75 -25.61 17.44
CA TRP A 89 3.00 -24.28 18.02
C TRP A 89 1.74 -23.44 18.18
N GLN A 90 0.70 -23.72 17.42
CA GLN A 90 -0.63 -23.11 17.60
C GLN A 90 -1.32 -23.43 18.93
N LYS A 91 -0.76 -24.37 19.73
CA LYS A 91 -1.27 -24.75 21.06
C LYS A 91 -0.43 -24.14 22.20
N GLY A 92 0.58 -23.36 21.87
CA GLY A 92 1.45 -22.67 22.82
C GLY A 92 2.87 -22.53 22.25
N LEU A 93 3.32 -21.30 22.16
CA LEU A 93 4.62 -20.95 21.59
C LEU A 93 5.71 -21.09 22.65
N LYS A 94 6.74 -21.90 22.38
CA LYS A 94 7.94 -22.06 23.22
C LYS A 94 9.14 -21.39 22.55
N ASP A 95 10.19 -21.12 23.31
CA ASP A 95 11.45 -20.54 22.82
C ASP A 95 11.22 -19.26 21.99
N PHE A 96 10.43 -18.34 22.53
CA PHE A 96 10.02 -17.10 21.88
C PHE A 96 10.86 -15.90 22.33
N ARG A 97 10.83 -14.86 21.51
CA ARG A 97 11.22 -13.47 21.86
C ARG A 97 9.97 -12.60 22.01
N LEU A 98 10.15 -11.42 22.57
CA LEU A 98 9.07 -10.43 22.68
C LEU A 98 9.15 -9.42 21.54
N ILE A 99 8.03 -9.17 20.89
CA ILE A 99 7.89 -8.22 19.78
C ILE A 99 6.70 -7.29 20.01
N PRO A 100 6.83 -5.97 19.73
CA PRO A 100 5.65 -5.10 19.74
C PRO A 100 4.73 -5.42 18.56
N VAL A 101 3.43 -5.30 18.77
CA VAL A 101 2.39 -5.34 17.74
C VAL A 101 1.56 -4.07 17.87
N PRO A 102 1.48 -3.24 16.81
CA PRO A 102 1.97 -3.44 15.45
C PRO A 102 3.46 -3.12 15.27
N ALA A 103 4.18 -3.92 14.48
CA ALA A 103 5.55 -3.65 14.02
C ALA A 103 5.97 -4.62 12.89
N SER A 104 7.07 -4.30 12.20
CA SER A 104 7.76 -5.22 11.30
C SER A 104 8.91 -5.90 12.03
N TRP A 105 9.01 -7.23 12.00
CA TRP A 105 10.14 -7.94 12.66
C TRP A 105 11.50 -7.58 12.08
N ASN A 106 11.52 -7.14 10.82
CA ASN A 106 12.73 -6.82 10.06
C ASN A 106 13.53 -5.62 10.62
N ASP A 107 12.85 -4.68 11.27
CA ASP A 107 13.49 -3.52 11.90
C ASP A 107 13.62 -3.66 13.43
N ILE A 108 12.98 -4.68 14.03
CA ILE A 108 13.09 -4.96 15.47
C ILE A 108 14.29 -5.88 15.78
N PHE A 109 14.56 -6.87 14.90
CA PHE A 109 15.59 -7.86 15.16
C PHE A 109 16.58 -7.98 14.00
N ASP A 110 17.87 -7.78 14.27
CA ASP A 110 18.93 -7.80 13.26
C ASP A 110 19.10 -9.15 12.58
N ASP A 111 18.98 -10.25 13.32
CA ASP A 111 19.16 -11.61 12.83
C ASP A 111 18.06 -12.08 11.87
N VAL A 112 16.88 -11.45 11.91
CA VAL A 112 15.77 -11.71 10.96
C VAL A 112 15.50 -10.51 10.05
N ARG A 113 16.43 -9.55 9.98
CA ARG A 113 16.31 -8.35 9.14
C ARG A 113 15.95 -8.66 7.69
N ASN A 114 16.59 -9.62 7.09
CA ASN A 114 16.38 -10.04 5.70
C ASN A 114 15.63 -11.37 5.58
N TYR A 115 15.03 -11.83 6.67
CA TYR A 115 14.34 -13.11 6.70
C TYR A 115 13.07 -13.08 5.85
N VAL A 116 12.98 -14.05 4.95
CA VAL A 116 11.79 -14.37 4.16
C VAL A 116 11.36 -15.78 4.52
N GLY A 117 10.20 -15.91 5.12
CA GLY A 117 9.71 -17.19 5.64
C GLY A 117 8.50 -17.01 6.55
N SER A 118 8.27 -18.01 7.34
CA SER A 118 7.18 -18.09 8.31
C SER A 118 7.61 -17.64 9.69
N ALA A 119 6.75 -16.93 10.40
CA ALA A 119 6.95 -16.57 11.80
C ALA A 119 5.64 -16.66 12.58
N TRP A 120 5.76 -17.01 13.85
CA TRP A 120 4.64 -17.22 14.75
C TRP A 120 4.56 -16.11 15.77
N TYR A 121 3.33 -15.64 16.01
CA TYR A 121 2.97 -14.66 17.02
C TYR A 121 1.96 -15.27 17.98
N GLU A 122 2.06 -14.92 19.26
CA GLU A 122 1.11 -15.38 20.27
C GLU A 122 0.89 -14.31 21.34
N THR A 123 -0.36 -14.11 21.76
CA THR A 123 -0.71 -13.26 22.90
C THR A 123 -1.89 -13.85 23.66
N ASP A 124 -1.95 -13.51 24.95
CA ASP A 124 -3.08 -13.84 25.81
C ASP A 124 -3.94 -12.60 25.98
N PHE A 125 -5.26 -12.80 26.04
CA PHE A 125 -6.19 -11.70 26.31
C PHE A 125 -7.44 -12.18 27.06
N ARG A 126 -8.11 -11.24 27.72
CA ARG A 126 -9.45 -11.43 28.30
C ARG A 126 -10.44 -10.52 27.62
N VAL A 127 -11.67 -10.94 27.53
CA VAL A 127 -12.81 -10.12 27.12
C VAL A 127 -13.60 -9.65 28.36
N ASP A 128 -14.30 -8.54 28.22
CA ASP A 128 -15.18 -8.07 29.27
C ASP A 128 -16.40 -9.00 29.37
N LYS A 129 -16.78 -9.39 30.60
CA LYS A 129 -17.99 -10.19 30.85
C LYS A 129 -19.26 -9.48 30.40
N GLY A 130 -19.26 -8.16 30.37
CA GLY A 130 -20.35 -7.33 29.86
C GLY A 130 -20.60 -7.50 28.35
N TRP A 131 -19.72 -8.19 27.63
CA TRP A 131 -19.89 -8.53 26.21
C TRP A 131 -20.76 -9.78 26.00
N ALA A 132 -21.18 -10.44 27.08
CA ALA A 132 -22.08 -11.58 27.00
C ALA A 132 -23.39 -11.20 26.27
N GLY A 133 -23.78 -12.04 25.31
CA GLY A 133 -24.98 -11.80 24.49
C GLY A 133 -24.79 -10.86 23.31
N GLN A 134 -23.59 -10.37 23.09
CA GLN A 134 -23.20 -9.66 21.85
C GLN A 134 -22.40 -10.58 20.95
N ARG A 135 -22.33 -10.25 19.66
CA ARG A 135 -21.36 -10.87 18.77
C ARG A 135 -19.98 -10.26 19.03
N ILE A 136 -18.96 -11.10 19.07
CA ILE A 136 -17.58 -10.71 19.34
C ILE A 136 -16.76 -11.00 18.10
N HIS A 137 -16.05 -9.99 17.62
CA HIS A 137 -15.22 -10.06 16.42
C HIS A 137 -13.76 -9.82 16.74
N LEU A 138 -12.88 -10.51 16.02
CA LEU A 138 -11.43 -10.28 16.00
C LEU A 138 -11.05 -9.72 14.63
N ARG A 139 -10.43 -8.52 14.59
CA ARG A 139 -10.04 -7.84 13.36
C ARG A 139 -8.56 -7.55 13.35
N PHE A 140 -7.93 -7.86 12.24
CA PHE A 140 -6.56 -7.45 11.92
C PHE A 140 -6.61 -6.31 10.90
N GLY A 141 -5.95 -5.21 11.18
CA GLY A 141 -5.87 -4.07 10.25
C GLY A 141 -4.97 -4.37 9.05
N SER A 142 -3.90 -5.15 9.24
CA SER A 142 -2.99 -5.59 8.18
C SER A 142 -2.01 -6.64 8.72
N VAL A 143 -1.80 -7.71 7.95
CA VAL A 143 -0.77 -8.73 8.21
C VAL A 143 -0.05 -9.06 6.91
N ASN A 144 1.27 -8.92 6.84
CA ASN A 144 2.05 -9.05 5.60
C ASN A 144 2.82 -10.38 5.52
N TYR A 145 2.54 -11.26 4.51
CA TYR A 145 1.54 -11.09 3.44
C TYR A 145 0.41 -12.11 3.58
N THR A 146 0.65 -13.24 4.23
CA THR A 146 -0.33 -14.32 4.47
C THR A 146 -0.45 -14.55 5.96
N ALA A 147 -1.66 -14.79 6.43
CA ALA A 147 -1.92 -15.12 7.82
C ALA A 147 -2.74 -16.40 7.96
N LYS A 148 -2.43 -17.22 8.98
CA LYS A 148 -3.34 -18.19 9.56
C LYS A 148 -3.56 -17.86 11.03
N VAL A 149 -4.78 -17.96 11.51
CA VAL A 149 -5.16 -17.48 12.84
C VAL A 149 -5.85 -18.59 13.62
N TRP A 150 -5.40 -18.81 14.86
CA TRP A 150 -6.00 -19.74 15.82
C TRP A 150 -6.40 -19.00 17.09
N LEU A 151 -7.55 -19.37 17.65
CA LEU A 151 -8.00 -18.94 18.95
C LEU A 151 -8.17 -20.18 19.83
N ASN A 152 -7.52 -20.19 21.00
CA ASN A 152 -7.55 -21.31 21.94
C ASN A 152 -7.18 -22.66 21.28
N GLY A 153 -6.20 -22.62 20.34
CA GLY A 153 -5.76 -23.78 19.57
C GLY A 153 -6.70 -24.21 18.43
N LYS A 154 -7.86 -23.58 18.24
CA LYS A 154 -8.81 -23.84 17.15
C LYS A 154 -8.54 -22.89 15.99
N LEU A 155 -8.38 -23.42 14.77
CA LEU A 155 -8.20 -22.62 13.55
C LEU A 155 -9.47 -21.81 13.27
N LEU A 156 -9.32 -20.47 13.18
CA LEU A 156 -10.37 -19.56 12.74
C LEU A 156 -10.40 -19.44 11.21
N GLY A 157 -9.24 -19.38 10.58
CA GLY A 157 -9.10 -19.22 9.13
C GLY A 157 -7.77 -18.62 8.73
N GLY A 158 -7.70 -18.12 7.50
CA GLY A 158 -6.53 -17.45 6.95
C GLY A 158 -6.89 -16.28 6.05
N HIS A 159 -5.87 -15.47 5.72
CA HIS A 159 -5.99 -14.33 4.82
C HIS A 159 -4.78 -14.24 3.91
N VAL A 160 -4.98 -13.79 2.68
CA VAL A 160 -3.93 -13.50 1.70
C VAL A 160 -4.09 -12.06 1.24
N GLY A 161 -3.03 -11.29 1.35
CA GLY A 161 -3.03 -9.85 1.08
C GLY A 161 -2.54 -9.06 2.29
N GLY A 162 -1.58 -8.17 2.08
CA GLY A 162 -0.81 -7.57 3.17
C GLY A 162 -1.27 -6.19 3.62
N HIS A 163 -2.31 -5.59 3.00
CA HIS A 163 -2.55 -4.15 3.15
C HIS A 163 -3.98 -3.77 3.50
N LEU A 164 -4.89 -4.73 3.49
CA LEU A 164 -6.30 -4.53 3.79
C LEU A 164 -6.73 -5.32 5.02
N PRO A 165 -7.74 -4.87 5.75
CA PRO A 165 -8.18 -5.54 6.96
C PRO A 165 -8.97 -6.82 6.67
N PHE A 166 -8.91 -7.75 7.63
CA PHE A 166 -9.76 -8.93 7.67
C PHE A 166 -10.21 -9.22 9.10
N ALA A 167 -11.31 -9.93 9.26
CA ALA A 167 -11.85 -10.22 10.58
C ALA A 167 -12.51 -11.59 10.65
N PHE A 168 -12.69 -12.07 11.89
CA PHE A 168 -13.39 -13.30 12.22
C PHE A 168 -14.44 -13.01 13.26
N ASP A 169 -15.62 -13.64 13.13
CA ASP A 169 -16.55 -13.76 14.22
C ASP A 169 -16.04 -14.86 15.17
N ILE A 170 -15.76 -14.49 16.40
CA ILE A 170 -15.20 -15.37 17.42
C ILE A 170 -16.19 -15.65 18.57
N THR A 171 -17.44 -15.25 18.43
CA THR A 171 -18.47 -15.35 19.48
C THR A 171 -18.51 -16.73 20.13
N ASP A 172 -18.48 -17.80 19.33
CA ASP A 172 -18.57 -19.18 19.81
C ASP A 172 -17.18 -19.78 20.16
N ALA A 173 -16.10 -19.05 19.94
CA ALA A 173 -14.73 -19.55 20.15
C ALA A 173 -14.02 -18.88 21.34
N VAL A 174 -14.49 -17.70 21.75
CA VAL A 174 -13.92 -16.92 22.85
C VAL A 174 -14.46 -17.37 24.20
N SER A 175 -13.59 -17.44 25.22
CA SER A 175 -13.98 -17.66 26.61
C SER A 175 -14.25 -16.31 27.30
N LEU A 176 -15.41 -16.17 27.93
CA LEU A 176 -15.78 -15.00 28.74
C LEU A 176 -15.24 -15.10 30.18
N ASP A 177 -14.92 -16.30 30.65
CA ASP A 177 -14.57 -16.55 32.05
C ASP A 177 -13.06 -16.74 32.31
N GLY A 178 -12.26 -16.80 31.26
CA GLY A 178 -10.82 -17.09 31.34
C GLY A 178 -9.96 -16.32 30.36
N ASP A 179 -8.69 -16.67 30.37
CA ASP A 179 -7.74 -16.19 29.37
C ASP A 179 -8.00 -16.88 28.04
N ASN A 180 -7.86 -16.12 26.97
CA ASN A 180 -7.88 -16.62 25.60
C ASN A 180 -6.48 -16.51 25.02
N VAL A 181 -6.06 -17.49 24.24
CA VAL A 181 -4.76 -17.51 23.55
C VAL A 181 -4.99 -17.31 22.06
N LEU A 182 -4.48 -16.23 21.53
CA LEU A 182 -4.48 -15.92 20.10
C LEU A 182 -3.12 -16.24 19.51
N THR A 183 -3.10 -17.15 18.52
CA THR A 183 -1.87 -17.50 17.80
C THR A 183 -2.02 -17.17 16.32
N VAL A 184 -0.99 -16.57 15.72
CA VAL A 184 -0.99 -16.15 14.33
C VAL A 184 0.30 -16.63 13.66
N LEU A 185 0.16 -17.39 12.57
CA LEU A 185 1.26 -17.66 11.64
C LEU A 185 1.25 -16.59 10.57
N VAL A 186 2.37 -15.90 10.40
CA VAL A 186 2.59 -14.88 9.38
C VAL A 186 3.64 -15.37 8.41
N GLU A 187 3.37 -15.27 7.12
CA GLU A 187 4.31 -15.62 6.06
C GLU A 187 4.52 -14.44 5.11
N ASN A 188 5.78 -14.02 4.91
CA ASN A 188 6.15 -12.97 3.97
C ASN A 188 6.79 -13.47 2.67
N LYS A 189 6.61 -14.73 2.33
CA LYS A 189 7.08 -15.28 1.05
C LYS A 189 6.33 -14.62 -0.10
N ILE A 190 7.03 -13.77 -0.86
CA ILE A 190 6.51 -13.16 -2.07
C ILE A 190 6.51 -14.21 -3.16
N GLN A 191 5.38 -14.41 -3.81
CA GLN A 191 5.18 -15.44 -4.82
C GLN A 191 4.89 -14.82 -6.19
N LEU A 192 5.17 -15.56 -7.27
CA LEU A 192 4.97 -15.07 -8.62
C LEU A 192 3.48 -14.81 -8.94
N ASP A 193 2.59 -15.65 -8.43
CA ASP A 193 1.14 -15.63 -8.62
C ASP A 193 0.38 -14.68 -7.67
N ARG A 194 1.10 -13.78 -6.99
CA ARG A 194 0.54 -12.85 -5.99
C ARG A 194 0.64 -11.40 -6.43
N VAL A 195 -0.06 -10.54 -5.69
CA VAL A 195 0.00 -9.09 -5.79
C VAL A 195 0.37 -8.53 -4.40
N PRO A 196 1.49 -7.82 -4.24
CA PRO A 196 2.59 -7.65 -5.19
C PRO A 196 3.30 -8.97 -5.49
N SER A 197 3.93 -9.06 -6.66
CA SER A 197 4.57 -10.29 -7.11
C SER A 197 6.09 -10.29 -6.87
N LYS A 198 6.70 -11.47 -6.95
CA LYS A 198 8.14 -11.58 -7.08
C LYS A 198 8.53 -11.79 -8.55
N PRO A 199 9.76 -11.40 -8.97
CA PRO A 199 10.24 -11.71 -10.30
C PRO A 199 10.47 -13.22 -10.49
N ASP A 200 10.27 -13.69 -11.69
CA ASP A 200 10.82 -14.98 -12.11
C ASP A 200 12.35 -14.87 -12.14
N GLY A 201 13.04 -15.63 -11.27
CA GLY A 201 14.50 -15.57 -11.13
C GLY A 201 15.27 -15.92 -12.41
N ALA A 202 14.68 -16.66 -13.35
CA ALA A 202 15.28 -17.00 -14.64
C ALA A 202 15.35 -15.80 -15.62
N ARG A 203 14.58 -14.74 -15.38
CA ARG A 203 14.46 -13.57 -16.28
C ARG A 203 15.22 -12.34 -15.83
N TRP A 204 15.90 -12.37 -14.68
CA TRP A 204 16.53 -11.19 -14.11
C TRP A 204 18.03 -11.13 -14.41
N HIS A 205 18.48 -9.98 -14.90
CA HIS A 205 19.89 -9.73 -15.12
C HIS A 205 20.64 -9.61 -13.78
N MET A 206 21.87 -10.15 -13.74
CA MET A 206 22.69 -10.23 -12.53
C MET A 206 22.86 -8.90 -11.77
N HIS A 207 22.78 -7.75 -12.45
CA HIS A 207 22.92 -6.42 -11.84
C HIS A 207 21.65 -5.87 -11.20
N THR A 208 20.52 -6.56 -11.37
CA THR A 208 19.20 -6.14 -10.84
C THR A 208 18.68 -7.07 -9.75
N VAL A 209 19.47 -8.07 -9.33
CA VAL A 209 19.09 -8.97 -8.24
C VAL A 209 19.16 -8.22 -6.92
N HIS A 210 18.03 -8.17 -6.25
CA HIS A 210 17.87 -7.58 -4.94
C HIS A 210 17.88 -8.64 -3.84
N PHE A 211 18.33 -8.29 -2.63
CA PHE A 211 18.27 -9.16 -1.48
C PHE A 211 17.66 -8.47 -0.24
N PRO A 212 16.53 -8.95 0.29
CA PRO A 212 15.66 -10.04 -0.20
C PRO A 212 15.13 -9.77 -1.61
N GLN A 213 14.80 -10.83 -2.37
CA GLN A 213 14.35 -10.70 -3.75
C GLN A 213 12.94 -10.12 -3.83
N THR A 214 12.78 -9.02 -4.58
CA THR A 214 11.50 -8.33 -4.84
C THR A 214 11.41 -7.95 -6.32
N ALA A 215 10.20 -7.70 -6.82
CA ALA A 215 9.94 -7.10 -8.14
C ALA A 215 9.75 -5.57 -8.07
N TYR A 216 9.84 -4.98 -6.88
CA TYR A 216 9.57 -3.58 -6.59
C TYR A 216 10.68 -2.99 -5.72
N ASP A 217 10.76 -1.67 -5.68
CA ASP A 217 11.84 -0.91 -5.06
C ASP A 217 11.49 -0.41 -3.64
N PHE A 218 10.90 -1.27 -2.83
CA PHE A 218 10.74 -1.02 -1.39
C PHE A 218 10.98 -2.32 -0.62
N PHE A 219 11.31 -2.20 0.67
CA PHE A 219 11.63 -3.37 1.47
C PHE A 219 10.38 -4.25 1.72
N PRO A 220 10.48 -5.58 1.58
CA PRO A 220 9.37 -6.51 1.83
C PRO A 220 9.16 -6.71 3.34
N TYR A 221 8.79 -5.65 4.03
CA TYR A 221 8.49 -5.71 5.45
C TYR A 221 7.44 -6.76 5.77
N ALA A 222 7.60 -7.41 6.92
CA ALA A 222 6.74 -8.49 7.35
C ALA A 222 6.36 -8.38 8.81
N GLY A 223 5.16 -8.83 9.12
CA GLY A 223 4.62 -8.81 10.47
C GLY A 223 3.15 -8.41 10.53
N ILE A 224 2.69 -8.18 11.74
CA ILE A 224 1.37 -7.59 12.03
C ILE A 224 1.57 -6.08 12.06
N HIS A 225 1.16 -5.38 10.99
CA HIS A 225 1.54 -3.99 10.76
C HIS A 225 0.53 -2.97 11.28
N ARG A 226 -0.72 -3.36 11.49
CA ARG A 226 -1.78 -2.47 11.96
C ARG A 226 -2.51 -3.07 13.14
N PRO A 227 -3.33 -2.30 13.87
CA PRO A 227 -3.96 -2.77 15.10
C PRO A 227 -4.71 -4.09 14.94
N VAL A 228 -4.58 -4.93 15.97
CA VAL A 228 -5.44 -6.09 16.18
C VAL A 228 -6.50 -5.66 17.19
N LEU A 229 -7.76 -5.71 16.78
CA LEU A 229 -8.89 -5.20 17.54
C LEU A 229 -9.89 -6.32 17.84
N LEU A 230 -10.37 -6.37 19.07
CA LEU A 230 -11.63 -7.01 19.42
C LEU A 230 -12.73 -5.95 19.36
N PHE A 231 -13.89 -6.31 18.88
CA PHE A 231 -15.05 -5.42 18.95
C PHE A 231 -16.34 -6.22 19.05
N THR A 232 -17.37 -5.55 19.58
CA THR A 232 -18.70 -6.15 19.71
C THR A 232 -19.70 -5.49 18.79
N THR A 233 -20.72 -6.26 18.41
CA THR A 233 -21.90 -5.76 17.70
C THR A 233 -23.16 -6.48 18.24
N PRO A 234 -24.35 -5.87 18.11
CA PRO A 234 -25.59 -6.62 18.18
C PRO A 234 -25.65 -7.71 17.09
N ASP A 235 -26.53 -8.69 17.22
CA ASP A 235 -26.75 -9.74 16.21
C ASP A 235 -27.06 -9.14 14.82
N VAL A 236 -28.00 -8.19 14.79
CA VAL A 236 -28.29 -7.40 13.59
C VAL A 236 -27.64 -6.04 13.76
N HIS A 237 -26.65 -5.78 12.94
CA HIS A 237 -25.85 -4.55 12.99
C HIS A 237 -25.62 -3.97 11.61
N LEU A 238 -25.21 -2.71 11.55
CA LEU A 238 -24.77 -2.06 10.31
C LEU A 238 -23.49 -2.73 9.82
N LYS A 239 -23.54 -3.31 8.61
CA LYS A 239 -22.42 -3.99 7.96
C LYS A 239 -21.66 -3.05 7.03
N ASP A 240 -22.37 -2.24 6.25
CA ASP A 240 -21.79 -1.30 5.30
C ASP A 240 -22.65 -0.02 5.19
N VAL A 241 -21.98 1.08 4.89
CA VAL A 241 -22.59 2.36 4.58
C VAL A 241 -21.88 2.98 3.38
N THR A 242 -22.66 3.50 2.44
CA THR A 242 -22.13 4.26 1.29
C THR A 242 -22.71 5.67 1.31
N VAL A 243 -21.83 6.67 1.28
CA VAL A 243 -22.22 8.09 1.31
C VAL A 243 -21.80 8.77 0.03
N LYS A 244 -22.75 9.43 -0.64
CA LYS A 244 -22.49 10.30 -1.81
C LYS A 244 -22.98 11.70 -1.52
N THR A 245 -22.14 12.70 -1.77
CA THR A 245 -22.44 14.10 -1.46
C THR A 245 -22.48 14.95 -2.71
N SER A 246 -23.23 16.04 -2.65
CA SER A 246 -23.28 17.07 -3.70
C SER A 246 -23.22 18.47 -3.09
N LEU A 247 -22.78 19.44 -3.86
CA LEU A 247 -22.55 20.81 -3.39
C LEU A 247 -23.86 21.55 -3.04
N ASP A 248 -25.00 21.08 -3.53
CA ASP A 248 -26.33 21.58 -3.14
C ASP A 248 -26.80 21.07 -1.78
N GLY A 249 -25.95 20.27 -1.08
CA GLY A 249 -26.21 19.75 0.26
C GLY A 249 -26.94 18.43 0.31
N LYS A 250 -27.23 17.79 -0.83
CA LYS A 250 -27.79 16.44 -0.80
C LYS A 250 -26.73 15.41 -0.39
N VAL A 251 -27.07 14.63 0.63
CA VAL A 251 -26.27 13.50 1.11
C VAL A 251 -27.08 12.23 0.91
N SER A 252 -26.71 11.44 -0.10
CA SER A 252 -27.31 10.12 -0.36
C SER A 252 -26.61 9.08 0.48
N ILE A 253 -27.38 8.25 1.18
CA ILE A 253 -26.90 7.26 2.14
C ILE A 253 -27.53 5.92 1.81
N ASP A 254 -26.70 4.94 1.44
CA ASP A 254 -27.09 3.55 1.26
C ASP A 254 -26.60 2.74 2.45
N LEU A 255 -27.48 1.93 3.04
CA LEU A 255 -27.21 1.12 4.23
C LEU A 255 -27.35 -0.37 3.91
N GLU A 256 -26.45 -1.18 4.50
CA GLU A 256 -26.53 -2.64 4.50
C GLU A 256 -26.38 -3.17 5.93
N ALA A 257 -27.35 -3.94 6.40
CA ALA A 257 -27.29 -4.65 7.67
C ALA A 257 -26.61 -6.03 7.51
N SER A 258 -26.11 -6.58 8.62
CA SER A 258 -25.42 -7.89 8.66
C SER A 258 -26.30 -9.09 8.34
N ALA A 259 -27.64 -8.92 8.40
CA ALA A 259 -28.61 -9.95 8.10
C ALA A 259 -29.80 -9.40 7.30
N PRO A 260 -30.58 -10.23 6.64
CA PRO A 260 -31.84 -9.85 6.00
C PRO A 260 -32.86 -9.37 7.05
N TRP A 261 -32.72 -8.16 7.51
CA TRP A 261 -33.57 -7.51 8.51
C TRP A 261 -34.44 -6.45 7.83
N SER A 262 -35.69 -6.32 8.33
CA SER A 262 -36.58 -5.24 7.86
C SER A 262 -37.01 -4.40 9.07
N GLY A 263 -36.75 -3.10 8.95
CA GLY A 263 -37.01 -2.18 10.05
C GLY A 263 -36.61 -0.76 9.68
N LYS A 264 -36.67 0.12 10.66
CA LYS A 264 -36.34 1.54 10.49
C LYS A 264 -34.95 1.84 11.00
N ALA A 265 -34.23 2.69 10.29
CA ALA A 265 -33.02 3.33 10.78
C ALA A 265 -33.20 4.86 10.81
N THR A 266 -32.63 5.49 11.84
CA THR A 266 -32.48 6.94 11.93
C THR A 266 -31.09 7.32 11.48
N VAL A 267 -30.98 8.36 10.67
CA VAL A 267 -29.69 8.96 10.26
C VAL A 267 -29.65 10.41 10.73
N THR A 268 -28.52 10.83 11.30
CA THR A 268 -28.29 12.21 11.75
C THR A 268 -26.96 12.69 11.19
N ILE A 269 -26.97 13.81 10.47
CA ILE A 269 -25.74 14.48 10.00
C ILE A 269 -25.61 15.78 10.79
N SER A 270 -24.51 15.95 11.52
CA SER A 270 -24.30 17.10 12.42
C SER A 270 -22.86 17.63 12.38
N ASP A 271 -22.73 18.89 12.72
CA ASP A 271 -21.49 19.58 13.03
C ASP A 271 -21.66 20.42 14.30
N ASP A 272 -20.72 21.35 14.58
CA ASP A 272 -20.75 22.27 15.70
C ASP A 272 -21.94 23.27 15.66
N LYS A 273 -22.57 23.45 14.49
CA LYS A 273 -23.71 24.37 14.28
C LYS A 273 -25.08 23.70 14.36
N GLY A 274 -25.11 22.38 14.51
CA GLY A 274 -26.36 21.62 14.62
C GLY A 274 -26.44 20.43 13.69
N GLY A 275 -27.64 19.90 13.47
CA GLY A 275 -27.79 18.68 12.69
C GLY A 275 -29.09 18.59 11.92
N GLN A 276 -29.08 17.74 10.88
CA GLN A 276 -30.24 17.36 10.08
C GLN A 276 -30.51 15.86 10.32
N LYS A 277 -31.78 15.52 10.44
CA LYS A 277 -32.20 14.13 10.65
C LYS A 277 -32.98 13.61 9.45
N GLY A 278 -32.77 12.36 9.15
CA GLY A 278 -33.53 11.59 8.18
C GLY A 278 -33.92 10.22 8.73
N SER A 279 -34.73 9.51 8.01
CA SER A 279 -35.03 8.12 8.31
C SER A 279 -35.02 7.28 7.05
N VAL A 280 -34.72 6.02 7.21
CA VAL A 280 -34.70 5.04 6.12
C VAL A 280 -35.38 3.76 6.59
N THR A 281 -36.17 3.14 5.72
CA THR A 281 -36.71 1.80 5.96
C THR A 281 -35.83 0.81 5.23
N LEU A 282 -35.28 -0.16 5.96
CA LEU A 282 -34.55 -1.28 5.39
C LEU A 282 -35.56 -2.41 5.10
N SER A 283 -35.37 -3.06 3.94
CA SER A 283 -36.09 -4.26 3.54
C SER A 283 -35.07 -5.31 3.10
N GLY A 284 -35.10 -6.49 3.68
CA GLY A 284 -34.12 -7.53 3.41
C GLY A 284 -32.67 -7.11 3.74
N GLY A 285 -32.47 -6.25 4.74
CA GLY A 285 -31.18 -5.75 5.17
C GLY A 285 -30.67 -4.52 4.41
N LYS A 286 -31.38 -4.00 3.41
CA LYS A 286 -30.91 -2.86 2.58
C LYS A 286 -31.92 -1.72 2.56
N GLY A 287 -31.39 -0.49 2.50
CA GLY A 287 -32.23 0.71 2.40
C GLY A 287 -31.40 1.92 2.02
N SER A 288 -32.07 2.92 1.41
CA SER A 288 -31.44 4.16 0.96
C SER A 288 -32.26 5.36 1.38
N THR A 289 -31.60 6.48 1.64
CA THR A 289 -32.25 7.77 1.93
C THR A 289 -31.40 8.93 1.43
N VAL A 290 -32.02 10.09 1.38
CA VAL A 290 -31.32 11.36 1.08
C VAL A 290 -31.62 12.35 2.20
N VAL A 291 -30.59 12.90 2.81
CA VAL A 291 -30.66 13.96 3.81
C VAL A 291 -30.14 15.25 3.17
N ALA A 292 -30.92 16.33 3.29
CA ALA A 292 -30.52 17.64 2.75
C ALA A 292 -29.91 18.51 3.87
N LEU A 293 -28.64 18.85 3.72
CA LEU A 293 -27.97 19.84 4.58
C LEU A 293 -28.36 21.26 4.14
N LYS A 294 -28.68 22.09 5.12
CA LYS A 294 -28.92 23.52 4.87
C LYS A 294 -27.56 24.25 4.91
N ASN A 295 -27.25 24.99 3.82
CA ASN A 295 -25.99 25.73 3.68
C ASN A 295 -24.74 24.86 3.97
N PRO A 296 -24.52 23.81 3.16
CA PRO A 296 -23.42 22.90 3.39
C PRO A 296 -22.08 23.64 3.32
N ARG A 297 -21.16 23.28 4.19
CA ARG A 297 -19.76 23.73 4.16
C ARG A 297 -18.94 22.67 3.43
N PRO A 298 -18.45 22.96 2.20
CA PRO A 298 -17.70 22.00 1.43
C PRO A 298 -16.34 21.69 2.08
N TRP A 299 -15.93 20.43 2.03
CA TRP A 299 -14.59 20.00 2.40
C TRP A 299 -13.60 20.36 1.27
N SER A 300 -12.46 20.95 1.63
CA SER A 300 -11.33 21.21 0.73
C SER A 300 -10.02 21.22 1.53
N PRO A 301 -8.84 21.22 0.89
CA PRO A 301 -7.56 21.37 1.56
C PRO A 301 -7.44 22.60 2.45
N GLU A 302 -8.06 23.71 2.04
CA GLU A 302 -8.05 24.99 2.77
C GLU A 302 -9.06 25.02 3.92
N ASP A 303 -10.13 24.23 3.82
CA ASP A 303 -11.20 24.13 4.79
C ASP A 303 -11.69 22.67 4.91
N PRO A 304 -10.97 21.81 5.64
CA PRO A 304 -11.27 20.37 5.74
C PRO A 304 -12.44 20.09 6.69
N HIS A 305 -13.60 20.72 6.43
CA HIS A 305 -14.76 20.58 7.27
C HIS A 305 -15.43 19.22 7.15
N LEU A 306 -15.58 18.55 8.28
CA LEU A 306 -16.19 17.23 8.39
C LEU A 306 -17.47 17.28 9.22
N TYR A 307 -18.51 16.62 8.70
CA TYR A 307 -19.73 16.32 9.44
C TYR A 307 -19.63 14.95 10.11
N THR A 308 -20.34 14.77 11.22
CA THR A 308 -20.55 13.44 11.81
C THR A 308 -21.87 12.87 11.29
N LEU A 309 -21.80 11.74 10.60
CA LEU A 309 -22.96 10.94 10.23
C LEU A 309 -23.15 9.85 11.28
N THR A 310 -24.25 9.91 12.03
CA THR A 310 -24.67 8.87 12.99
C THR A 310 -25.84 8.10 12.41
N ILE A 311 -25.74 6.78 12.41
CA ILE A 311 -26.74 5.84 11.91
C ILE A 311 -27.17 4.95 13.07
N ARG A 312 -28.48 4.86 13.32
CA ARG A 312 -29.03 4.00 14.35
C ARG A 312 -30.09 3.07 13.74
N LEU A 313 -29.82 1.77 13.75
CA LEU A 313 -30.81 0.76 13.42
C LEU A 313 -31.76 0.60 14.63
N GLU A 314 -33.06 0.86 14.40
CA GLU A 314 -34.10 0.81 15.45
C GLU A 314 -34.61 -0.62 15.62
N ASN A 315 -33.71 -1.56 15.95
CA ASN A 315 -34.09 -2.94 16.26
C ASN A 315 -34.57 -3.03 17.70
N ALA A 316 -35.82 -3.45 17.88
CA ALA A 316 -36.45 -3.54 19.22
C ALA A 316 -35.72 -4.51 20.16
N ALA A 317 -35.10 -5.57 19.65
CA ALA A 317 -34.36 -6.53 20.47
C ALA A 317 -33.02 -5.96 20.95
N ALA A 318 -32.25 -5.31 20.05
CA ALA A 318 -31.01 -4.64 20.35
C ALA A 318 -30.69 -3.61 19.24
N PRO A 319 -30.79 -2.30 19.50
CA PRO A 319 -30.45 -1.29 18.52
C PRO A 319 -28.95 -1.32 18.22
N ASP A 320 -28.56 -0.88 17.03
CA ASP A 320 -27.16 -0.69 16.66
C ASP A 320 -26.89 0.74 16.26
N GLU A 321 -25.85 1.33 16.78
CA GLU A 321 -25.45 2.70 16.48
C GLU A 321 -23.99 2.74 15.99
N TYR A 322 -23.79 3.42 14.85
CA TYR A 322 -22.49 3.62 14.25
C TYR A 322 -22.34 5.07 13.76
N ALA A 323 -21.17 5.67 13.97
CA ALA A 323 -20.88 7.01 13.54
C ALA A 323 -19.59 7.04 12.70
N LEU A 324 -19.57 7.90 11.65
CA LEU A 324 -18.39 8.17 10.84
C LEU A 324 -18.32 9.64 10.44
N LYS A 325 -17.11 10.09 10.10
CA LYS A 325 -16.89 11.44 9.56
C LYS A 325 -17.10 11.43 8.05
N ILE A 326 -17.75 12.47 7.53
CA ILE A 326 -17.98 12.65 6.10
C ILE A 326 -17.68 14.09 5.69
N GLY A 327 -17.10 14.31 4.51
CA GLY A 327 -16.94 15.63 3.91
C GLY A 327 -17.88 15.83 2.73
N VAL A 328 -18.47 17.00 2.62
CA VAL A 328 -19.26 17.39 1.44
C VAL A 328 -18.32 17.88 0.37
N ARG A 329 -18.15 17.12 -0.70
CA ARG A 329 -17.29 17.51 -1.82
C ARG A 329 -17.68 16.80 -3.11
N THR A 330 -17.23 17.35 -4.25
CA THR A 330 -17.26 16.70 -5.56
C THR A 330 -15.86 16.66 -6.16
N ILE A 331 -15.55 15.60 -6.91
CA ILE A 331 -14.34 15.48 -7.72
C ILE A 331 -14.72 14.97 -9.12
N GLU A 332 -14.18 15.60 -10.15
CA GLU A 332 -14.54 15.29 -11.53
C GLU A 332 -13.35 15.52 -12.47
N ALA A 333 -13.08 14.57 -13.36
CA ALA A 333 -12.25 14.79 -14.55
C ALA A 333 -13.11 15.31 -15.68
N LYS A 334 -12.91 16.56 -16.10
CA LYS A 334 -13.72 17.21 -17.13
C LYS A 334 -12.85 17.90 -18.17
N GLY A 335 -12.93 17.41 -19.41
CA GLY A 335 -12.01 17.84 -20.45
C GLY A 335 -10.57 17.52 -20.04
N ASP A 336 -9.71 18.52 -20.04
CA ASP A 336 -8.31 18.39 -19.62
C ASP A 336 -8.02 18.91 -18.19
N LYS A 337 -9.05 19.00 -17.36
CA LYS A 337 -8.96 19.49 -15.97
C LYS A 337 -9.45 18.47 -14.96
N LEU A 338 -8.82 18.46 -13.80
CA LEU A 338 -9.36 17.84 -12.58
C LEU A 338 -10.05 18.95 -11.77
N LEU A 339 -11.32 18.74 -11.41
CA LEU A 339 -12.12 19.71 -10.69
C LEU A 339 -12.43 19.20 -9.27
N LEU A 340 -12.10 19.99 -8.26
CA LEU A 340 -12.56 19.80 -6.88
C LEU A 340 -13.62 20.87 -6.60
N ASN A 341 -14.81 20.45 -6.19
CA ASN A 341 -15.93 21.36 -5.92
C ASN A 341 -16.24 22.29 -7.10
N GLY A 342 -16.14 21.75 -8.33
CA GLY A 342 -16.38 22.49 -9.58
C GLY A 342 -15.27 23.46 -9.99
N LYS A 343 -14.18 23.56 -9.23
CA LYS A 343 -13.02 24.43 -9.54
C LYS A 343 -11.80 23.59 -9.91
N PRO A 344 -10.98 24.02 -10.88
CA PRO A 344 -9.71 23.36 -11.18
C PRO A 344 -8.84 23.27 -9.93
N VAL A 345 -8.22 22.09 -9.72
CA VAL A 345 -7.29 21.86 -8.62
C VAL A 345 -5.95 21.39 -9.19
N PHE A 346 -4.85 21.89 -8.60
CA PHE A 346 -3.50 21.44 -8.90
C PHE A 346 -2.94 20.66 -7.72
N LEU A 347 -2.55 19.41 -7.96
CA LEU A 347 -1.99 18.53 -6.94
C LEU A 347 -0.49 18.81 -6.76
N ARG A 348 -0.12 19.37 -5.60
CA ARG A 348 1.26 19.53 -5.14
C ARG A 348 1.51 18.49 -4.07
N GLY A 349 2.33 17.51 -4.34
CA GLY A 349 2.49 16.43 -3.36
C GLY A 349 3.60 15.47 -3.70
N PHE A 350 3.49 14.26 -3.20
CA PHE A 350 4.54 13.25 -3.34
C PHE A 350 3.93 11.85 -3.44
N GLY A 351 4.65 10.93 -4.12
CA GLY A 351 4.60 9.53 -3.74
C GLY A 351 5.30 9.35 -2.40
N LYS A 352 4.76 8.52 -1.52
CA LYS A 352 5.41 8.23 -0.22
C LYS A 352 5.24 6.76 0.14
N HIS A 353 6.03 6.27 1.10
CA HIS A 353 5.86 4.97 1.71
C HIS A 353 5.47 5.08 3.19
N GLU A 354 4.71 4.10 3.70
CA GLU A 354 4.66 3.82 5.14
C GLU A 354 5.97 3.10 5.50
N ASP A 355 6.99 3.88 5.80
CA ASP A 355 8.32 3.41 6.24
C ASP A 355 8.81 4.31 7.37
N PHE A 356 8.86 3.73 8.56
CA PHE A 356 9.19 4.43 9.79
C PHE A 356 10.39 3.78 10.46
N PRO A 357 11.38 4.57 10.93
CA PRO A 357 12.49 4.03 11.69
C PRO A 357 12.01 3.15 12.86
N ILE A 358 12.63 1.97 13.03
CA ILE A 358 12.33 0.95 14.05
C ILE A 358 11.01 0.19 13.80
N HIS A 359 9.93 0.87 13.39
CA HIS A 359 8.62 0.26 13.18
C HIS A 359 8.49 -0.48 11.84
N GLY A 360 9.40 -0.17 10.88
CA GLY A 360 9.25 -0.63 9.50
C GLY A 360 7.96 -0.09 8.91
N ARG A 361 7.01 -0.99 8.57
CA ARG A 361 5.66 -0.61 8.12
C ARG A 361 4.62 -0.64 9.26
N GLY A 362 5.03 -0.95 10.49
CA GLY A 362 4.13 -0.92 11.64
C GLY A 362 3.54 0.47 11.84
N LEU A 363 2.25 0.54 12.15
CA LEU A 363 1.52 1.81 12.35
C LEU A 363 2.24 2.70 13.37
N ASP A 364 2.58 3.90 12.94
CA ASP A 364 3.22 4.94 13.74
C ASP A 364 2.46 6.27 13.53
N VAL A 365 1.40 6.48 14.30
CA VAL A 365 0.55 7.67 14.22
C VAL A 365 1.34 8.98 14.43
N PRO A 366 2.28 9.09 15.39
CA PRO A 366 3.14 10.27 15.50
C PRO A 366 3.91 10.60 14.22
N SER A 367 4.50 9.59 13.57
CA SER A 367 5.21 9.80 12.30
C SER A 367 4.27 10.18 11.16
N ILE A 368 3.05 9.62 11.09
CA ILE A 368 2.05 10.01 10.09
C ILE A 368 1.67 11.49 10.25
N ILE A 369 1.38 11.94 11.48
CA ILE A 369 1.09 13.36 11.75
C ILE A 369 2.28 14.24 11.37
N ARG A 370 3.51 13.82 11.71
CA ARG A 370 4.72 14.53 11.32
C ARG A 370 4.88 14.64 9.82
N ASP A 371 4.60 13.56 9.07
CA ASP A 371 4.63 13.54 7.61
C ASP A 371 3.62 14.55 7.03
N PHE A 372 2.41 14.61 7.56
CA PHE A 372 1.37 15.53 7.09
C PHE A 372 1.70 17.00 7.42
N GLU A 373 2.27 17.27 8.59
CA GLU A 373 2.76 18.62 8.93
C GLU A 373 3.93 19.05 8.03
N LEU A 374 4.86 18.16 7.70
CA LEU A 374 5.95 18.45 6.77
C LEU A 374 5.44 18.63 5.33
N LEU A 375 4.42 17.86 4.92
CA LEU A 375 3.79 18.02 3.62
C LEU A 375 3.11 19.39 3.50
N LYS A 376 2.43 19.85 4.53
CA LYS A 376 1.89 21.22 4.60
C LYS A 376 3.00 22.26 4.65
N TRP A 377 4.04 22.03 5.45
CA TRP A 377 5.19 22.93 5.57
C TRP A 377 5.87 23.19 4.23
N ILE A 378 5.99 22.15 3.38
CA ILE A 378 6.60 22.29 2.04
C ILE A 378 5.66 22.95 1.02
N GLY A 379 4.37 23.14 1.35
CA GLY A 379 3.34 23.70 0.48
C GLY A 379 2.59 22.64 -0.35
N GLY A 380 2.66 21.38 0.05
CA GLY A 380 1.92 20.28 -0.54
C GLY A 380 0.47 20.21 -0.04
N ASN A 381 -0.40 19.66 -0.87
CA ASN A 381 -1.82 19.44 -0.60
C ASN A 381 -2.26 18.01 -0.91
N SER A 382 -1.35 17.12 -1.34
CA SER A 382 -1.72 15.79 -1.81
C SER A 382 -0.60 14.77 -1.62
N PHE A 383 -0.97 13.49 -1.63
CA PHE A 383 -0.03 12.37 -1.74
C PHE A 383 -0.66 11.17 -2.45
N ARG A 384 0.16 10.26 -2.93
CA ARG A 384 -0.24 8.94 -3.43
C ARG A 384 0.19 7.87 -2.44
N THR A 385 -0.70 6.93 -2.15
CA THR A 385 -0.42 5.77 -1.29
C THR A 385 0.45 4.74 -2.03
N SER A 386 1.69 5.12 -2.34
CA SER A 386 2.60 4.28 -3.11
C SER A 386 3.18 3.15 -2.27
N HIS A 387 3.09 1.92 -2.67
CA HIS A 387 2.32 1.34 -3.77
C HIS A 387 1.36 0.30 -3.18
N TYR A 388 0.53 0.68 -2.25
CA TYR A 388 -0.39 -0.17 -1.50
C TYR A 388 -1.35 0.69 -0.65
N PRO A 389 -2.53 0.16 -0.28
CA PRO A 389 -3.45 0.84 0.62
C PRO A 389 -2.81 1.18 1.96
N TYR A 390 -2.91 2.44 2.39
CA TYR A 390 -2.41 2.90 3.69
C TYR A 390 -3.38 2.53 4.82
N SER A 391 -2.97 2.81 6.05
CA SER A 391 -3.81 2.54 7.22
C SER A 391 -5.07 3.41 7.21
N GLU A 392 -6.14 2.91 7.83
CA GLU A 392 -7.38 3.67 7.99
C GLU A 392 -7.16 4.92 8.84
N GLU A 393 -6.26 4.83 9.82
CA GLU A 393 -5.83 5.97 10.65
C GLU A 393 -5.17 7.07 9.80
N ALA A 394 -4.38 6.70 8.79
CA ALA A 394 -3.80 7.66 7.87
C ALA A 394 -4.88 8.34 7.00
N MET A 395 -5.90 7.59 6.56
CA MET A 395 -7.02 8.16 5.80
C MET A 395 -7.86 9.11 6.65
N MET A 396 -8.20 8.74 7.90
CA MET A 396 -8.92 9.60 8.84
C MET A 396 -8.14 10.90 9.13
N LEU A 397 -6.84 10.80 9.36
CA LEU A 397 -5.98 11.97 9.54
C LEU A 397 -5.88 12.82 8.26
N ALA A 398 -5.84 12.20 7.06
CA ALA A 398 -5.83 12.95 5.81
C ALA A 398 -7.15 13.72 5.58
N ASP A 399 -8.30 13.15 5.98
CA ASP A 399 -9.59 13.87 5.99
C ASP A 399 -9.53 15.12 6.87
N GLU A 400 -8.99 14.98 8.10
CA GLU A 400 -8.89 16.07 9.09
C GLU A 400 -7.85 17.13 8.70
N HIS A 401 -6.74 16.71 8.09
CA HIS A 401 -5.67 17.60 7.64
C HIS A 401 -5.95 18.27 6.29
N GLY A 402 -6.99 17.86 5.55
CA GLY A 402 -7.29 18.42 4.23
C GLY A 402 -6.29 18.00 3.15
N LEU A 403 -5.82 16.76 3.19
CA LEU A 403 -4.90 16.23 2.19
C LEU A 403 -5.65 15.42 1.13
N LEU A 404 -5.36 15.69 -0.15
CA LEU A 404 -5.94 14.97 -1.28
C LEU A 404 -5.15 13.68 -1.51
N VAL A 405 -5.84 12.53 -1.60
CA VAL A 405 -5.21 11.23 -1.69
C VAL A 405 -5.54 10.55 -3.01
N ILE A 406 -4.50 10.13 -3.73
CA ILE A 406 -4.59 9.12 -4.79
C ILE A 406 -4.38 7.78 -4.11
N ASP A 407 -5.43 6.98 -4.01
CA ASP A 407 -5.40 5.73 -3.26
C ASP A 407 -5.11 4.55 -4.18
N GLU A 408 -4.03 3.81 -3.90
CA GLU A 408 -3.45 2.85 -4.83
C GLU A 408 -3.54 1.41 -4.31
N THR A 409 -3.90 0.49 -5.20
CA THR A 409 -3.86 -0.96 -4.92
C THR A 409 -2.42 -1.46 -4.79
N PRO A 410 -2.19 -2.68 -4.25
CA PRO A 410 -0.84 -3.22 -4.12
C PRO A 410 -0.26 -3.76 -5.45
N ALA A 411 -0.87 -3.47 -6.59
CA ALA A 411 -0.44 -3.96 -7.90
C ALA A 411 0.73 -3.14 -8.45
N VAL A 412 1.94 -3.41 -7.97
CA VAL A 412 3.18 -2.80 -8.43
C VAL A 412 3.96 -3.76 -9.33
N SER A 413 4.48 -3.22 -10.44
CA SER A 413 5.38 -3.92 -11.38
C SER A 413 4.80 -5.25 -11.93
N LEU A 414 3.52 -5.28 -12.27
CA LEU A 414 2.91 -6.43 -12.95
C LEU A 414 3.52 -6.62 -14.34
N VAL A 415 3.84 -7.87 -14.70
CA VAL A 415 4.42 -8.22 -16.01
C VAL A 415 3.49 -9.15 -16.76
N PHE A 416 3.11 -8.78 -17.99
CA PHE A 416 2.17 -9.53 -18.83
C PHE A 416 2.85 -10.55 -19.77
N ALA A 417 4.18 -10.71 -19.65
CA ALA A 417 4.91 -11.82 -20.25
C ALA A 417 4.82 -13.13 -19.43
N ASP A 418 4.28 -13.08 -18.21
CA ASP A 418 4.14 -14.26 -17.36
C ASP A 418 3.04 -15.20 -17.88
N PRO A 419 3.07 -16.50 -17.50
CA PRO A 419 2.09 -17.51 -17.96
C PRO A 419 0.64 -17.13 -17.64
N PRO A 420 -0.35 -17.59 -18.45
CA PRO A 420 -1.77 -17.25 -18.26
C PRO A 420 -2.34 -17.61 -16.88
N GLU A 421 -1.92 -18.74 -16.30
CA GLU A 421 -2.35 -19.17 -14.96
C GLU A 421 -1.89 -18.20 -13.85
N ILE A 422 -0.71 -17.61 -14.02
CA ILE A 422 -0.18 -16.58 -13.12
C ILE A 422 -1.00 -15.29 -13.28
N GLN A 423 -1.30 -14.88 -14.51
CA GLN A 423 -2.13 -13.71 -14.79
C GLN A 423 -3.53 -13.87 -14.19
N GLU A 424 -4.14 -15.05 -14.32
CA GLU A 424 -5.46 -15.34 -13.77
C GLU A 424 -5.47 -15.28 -12.22
N ALA A 425 -4.43 -15.80 -11.56
CA ALA A 425 -4.30 -15.74 -10.11
C ALA A 425 -4.16 -14.29 -9.62
N ARG A 426 -3.29 -13.49 -10.26
CA ARG A 426 -3.13 -12.06 -9.98
C ARG A 426 -4.42 -11.27 -10.24
N PHE A 427 -5.14 -11.58 -11.32
CA PHE A 427 -6.42 -10.94 -11.63
C PHE A 427 -7.44 -11.17 -10.51
N LYS A 428 -7.58 -12.40 -10.04
CA LYS A 428 -8.51 -12.75 -8.95
C LYS A 428 -8.17 -12.02 -7.66
N GLN A 429 -6.89 -11.98 -7.30
CA GLN A 429 -6.45 -11.25 -6.11
C GLN A 429 -6.68 -9.76 -6.25
N LEU A 430 -6.21 -9.13 -7.33
CA LEU A 430 -6.35 -7.69 -7.56
C LEU A 430 -7.82 -7.25 -7.63
N LYS A 431 -8.68 -8.08 -8.23
CA LYS A 431 -10.13 -7.85 -8.23
C LYS A 431 -10.68 -7.77 -6.80
N GLN A 432 -10.25 -8.68 -5.92
CA GLN A 432 -10.67 -8.66 -4.52
C GLN A 432 -10.08 -7.46 -3.78
N ASP A 433 -8.79 -7.17 -3.99
CA ASP A 433 -8.11 -6.01 -3.39
C ASP A 433 -8.82 -4.69 -3.76
N ILE A 434 -9.29 -4.53 -5.02
CA ILE A 434 -10.07 -3.37 -5.45
C ILE A 434 -11.41 -3.30 -4.72
N ILE A 435 -12.12 -4.41 -4.62
CA ILE A 435 -13.41 -4.46 -3.91
C ILE A 435 -13.23 -4.02 -2.46
N ASP A 436 -12.23 -4.56 -1.79
CA ASP A 436 -12.00 -4.30 -0.37
C ASP A 436 -11.48 -2.88 -0.13
N LEU A 437 -10.58 -2.38 -0.99
CA LEU A 437 -10.08 -1.01 -0.95
C LEU A 437 -11.21 0.01 -1.12
N VAL A 438 -11.98 -0.11 -2.20
CA VAL A 438 -13.07 0.83 -2.48
C VAL A 438 -14.14 0.78 -1.39
N ARG A 439 -14.52 -0.41 -0.92
CA ARG A 439 -15.48 -0.55 0.18
C ARG A 439 -14.99 0.10 1.47
N ARG A 440 -13.70 -0.05 1.80
CA ARG A 440 -13.10 0.53 2.98
C ARG A 440 -13.06 2.06 2.92
N ASP A 441 -12.60 2.63 1.79
CA ASP A 441 -12.19 4.03 1.71
C ASP A 441 -13.17 4.94 0.96
N LYS A 442 -14.26 4.40 0.40
CA LYS A 442 -15.25 5.16 -0.39
C LYS A 442 -15.89 6.37 0.32
N ASN A 443 -15.91 6.37 1.66
CA ASN A 443 -16.52 7.45 2.44
C ASN A 443 -15.52 8.53 2.87
N HIS A 444 -14.20 8.34 2.67
CA HIS A 444 -13.18 9.33 2.98
C HIS A 444 -13.25 10.51 2.00
N ALA A 445 -13.33 11.73 2.54
CA ALA A 445 -13.35 12.95 1.73
C ALA A 445 -12.01 13.18 1.04
N CYS A 446 -10.90 12.81 1.68
CA CYS A 446 -9.53 12.94 1.18
C CYS A 446 -9.27 12.11 -0.08
N VAL A 447 -9.88 10.92 -0.23
CA VAL A 447 -9.68 10.06 -1.39
C VAL A 447 -10.34 10.67 -2.62
N ILE A 448 -9.56 11.11 -3.59
CA ILE A 448 -10.02 11.82 -4.79
C ILE A 448 -9.87 11.00 -6.08
N MET A 449 -9.17 9.88 -6.03
CA MET A 449 -8.86 9.07 -7.20
C MET A 449 -8.46 7.66 -6.79
N TRP A 450 -8.85 6.67 -7.59
CA TRP A 450 -8.42 5.28 -7.47
C TRP A 450 -7.31 4.99 -8.47
N SER A 451 -6.17 4.47 -8.00
CA SER A 451 -5.07 3.98 -8.84
C SER A 451 -5.02 2.45 -8.78
N LEU A 452 -5.21 1.79 -9.92
CA LEU A 452 -5.35 0.33 -9.99
C LEU A 452 -4.02 -0.41 -10.10
N ALA A 453 -2.95 0.26 -10.49
CA ALA A 453 -1.61 -0.32 -10.57
C ALA A 453 -0.54 0.76 -10.71
N ASN A 454 0.69 0.42 -10.29
CA ASN A 454 1.89 1.19 -10.59
C ASN A 454 2.80 0.41 -11.55
N GLU A 455 3.21 1.08 -12.63
CA GLU A 455 4.20 0.60 -13.61
C GLU A 455 3.98 -0.82 -14.14
N PRO A 456 2.76 -1.17 -14.58
CA PRO A 456 2.58 -2.45 -15.26
C PRO A 456 3.32 -2.47 -16.60
N LEU A 457 3.90 -3.62 -16.95
CA LEU A 457 4.78 -3.79 -18.09
C LEU A 457 4.36 -4.95 -18.98
N VAL A 458 4.58 -4.83 -20.29
CA VAL A 458 4.44 -5.97 -21.21
C VAL A 458 5.53 -7.00 -20.91
N LYS A 459 6.76 -6.56 -20.68
CA LYS A 459 7.91 -7.40 -20.30
C LYS A 459 8.73 -6.73 -19.20
N PRO A 460 9.51 -7.48 -18.41
CA PRO A 460 10.37 -6.89 -17.39
C PRO A 460 11.32 -5.83 -17.97
N PHE A 461 11.61 -4.78 -17.21
CA PHE A 461 12.72 -3.89 -17.50
C PHE A 461 14.03 -4.70 -17.65
N HIS A 462 14.94 -4.23 -18.47
CA HIS A 462 16.27 -4.82 -18.65
C HIS A 462 16.33 -6.23 -19.26
N THR A 463 15.23 -6.75 -19.82
CA THR A 463 15.31 -7.96 -20.64
C THR A 463 15.61 -7.61 -22.10
N VAL A 464 16.54 -8.36 -22.71
CA VAL A 464 16.83 -8.27 -24.16
C VAL A 464 15.81 -9.03 -25.00
N ASP A 465 14.94 -9.81 -24.36
CA ASP A 465 13.91 -10.58 -25.04
C ASP A 465 12.94 -9.66 -25.81
N PRO A 466 12.48 -10.04 -26.99
CA PRO A 466 11.45 -9.29 -27.68
C PRO A 466 10.17 -9.22 -26.85
N GLU A 467 9.33 -8.21 -27.08
CA GLU A 467 8.01 -8.19 -26.47
C GLU A 467 7.23 -9.43 -26.87
N PRO A 468 6.57 -10.12 -25.90
CA PRO A 468 5.78 -11.29 -26.24
C PRO A 468 4.61 -10.88 -27.14
N PRO A 469 4.34 -11.63 -28.21
CA PRO A 469 3.18 -11.37 -29.03
C PRO A 469 1.90 -11.35 -28.18
N GLY A 470 1.06 -10.32 -28.34
CA GLY A 470 -0.19 -10.21 -27.60
C GLY A 470 -0.08 -9.74 -26.14
N GLY A 471 1.10 -9.32 -25.68
CA GLY A 471 1.28 -8.86 -24.30
C GLY A 471 0.48 -7.59 -23.98
N ASN A 472 0.33 -6.70 -24.96
CA ASN A 472 -0.51 -5.50 -24.82
C ASN A 472 -2.00 -5.86 -24.71
N GLU A 473 -2.50 -6.76 -25.55
CA GLU A 473 -3.87 -7.28 -25.53
C GLU A 473 -4.16 -8.04 -24.22
N THR A 474 -3.17 -8.77 -23.70
CA THR A 474 -3.29 -9.45 -22.40
C THR A 474 -3.52 -8.42 -21.29
N GLY A 475 -2.76 -7.34 -21.26
CA GLY A 475 -2.95 -6.26 -20.30
C GLY A 475 -4.30 -5.54 -20.46
N LEU A 476 -4.76 -5.30 -21.69
CA LEU A 476 -6.10 -4.74 -21.94
C LEU A 476 -7.20 -5.65 -21.39
N LYS A 477 -7.13 -6.95 -21.67
CA LYS A 477 -8.09 -7.94 -21.13
C LYS A 477 -8.05 -7.99 -19.59
N PHE A 478 -6.89 -7.79 -19.00
CA PHE A 478 -6.72 -7.76 -17.56
C PHE A 478 -7.32 -6.49 -16.94
N PHE A 479 -6.97 -5.32 -17.45
CA PHE A 479 -7.33 -4.05 -16.81
C PHE A 479 -8.75 -3.59 -17.14
N THR A 480 -9.28 -3.79 -18.35
CA THR A 480 -10.60 -3.29 -18.74
C THR A 480 -11.69 -3.69 -17.73
N PRO A 481 -11.87 -4.98 -17.36
CA PRO A 481 -12.91 -5.35 -16.40
C PRO A 481 -12.65 -4.82 -14.98
N LEU A 482 -11.39 -4.53 -14.61
CA LEU A 482 -11.06 -3.93 -13.31
C LEU A 482 -11.42 -2.44 -13.25
N PHE A 483 -11.22 -1.70 -14.34
CA PHE A 483 -11.69 -0.32 -14.47
C PHE A 483 -13.22 -0.24 -14.39
N ASP A 484 -13.92 -1.12 -15.11
CA ASP A 484 -15.37 -1.18 -15.11
C ASP A 484 -15.92 -1.52 -13.72
N LEU A 485 -15.32 -2.50 -13.05
CA LEU A 485 -15.67 -2.86 -11.68
C LEU A 485 -15.48 -1.69 -10.73
N THR A 486 -14.34 -0.98 -10.80
CA THR A 486 -14.05 0.14 -9.91
C THR A 486 -15.08 1.26 -10.08
N ARG A 487 -15.43 1.62 -11.33
CA ARG A 487 -16.47 2.60 -11.63
C ARG A 487 -17.87 2.17 -11.18
N GLN A 488 -18.15 0.86 -11.19
CA GLN A 488 -19.40 0.30 -10.62
C GLN A 488 -19.45 0.41 -9.10
N LEU A 489 -18.31 0.16 -8.43
CA LEU A 489 -18.20 0.26 -6.98
C LEU A 489 -18.27 1.71 -6.50
N ASP A 490 -17.60 2.61 -7.23
CA ASP A 490 -17.62 4.05 -6.96
C ASP A 490 -17.59 4.87 -8.24
N SER A 491 -18.74 5.48 -8.55
CA SER A 491 -18.90 6.39 -9.71
C SER A 491 -18.58 7.85 -9.39
N THR A 492 -18.10 8.16 -8.19
CA THR A 492 -17.91 9.55 -7.73
C THR A 492 -16.46 10.03 -7.84
N ARG A 493 -15.54 9.14 -8.21
CA ARG A 493 -14.10 9.40 -8.33
C ARG A 493 -13.56 8.91 -9.66
N PRO A 494 -12.60 9.63 -10.28
CA PRO A 494 -11.85 9.14 -11.43
C PRO A 494 -11.00 7.94 -11.07
N VAL A 495 -10.77 7.08 -12.07
CA VAL A 495 -9.94 5.87 -11.98
C VAL A 495 -8.76 6.00 -12.92
N THR A 496 -7.57 5.56 -12.49
CA THR A 496 -6.34 5.59 -13.27
C THR A 496 -5.48 4.35 -13.04
N ILE A 497 -4.44 4.20 -13.84
CA ILE A 497 -3.21 3.47 -13.53
C ILE A 497 -2.03 4.42 -13.65
N VAL A 498 -0.99 4.20 -12.88
CA VAL A 498 0.27 4.93 -13.02
C VAL A 498 1.16 4.20 -14.02
N SER A 499 1.42 4.82 -15.16
CA SER A 499 2.29 4.27 -16.20
C SER A 499 3.73 4.69 -15.98
N VAL A 500 4.63 4.01 -16.66
CA VAL A 500 6.03 4.40 -16.76
C VAL A 500 6.40 4.71 -18.21
N GLN A 501 7.43 5.49 -18.42
CA GLN A 501 7.97 5.73 -19.74
C GLN A 501 8.34 4.40 -20.43
N GLY A 502 7.79 4.17 -21.63
CA GLY A 502 7.92 2.90 -22.35
C GLY A 502 6.88 1.85 -21.99
N GLY A 503 5.98 2.13 -21.05
CA GLY A 503 4.80 1.29 -20.77
C GLY A 503 3.73 1.37 -21.85
N SER A 504 2.75 0.47 -21.80
CA SER A 504 1.66 0.44 -22.77
C SER A 504 0.78 1.70 -22.70
N THR A 505 0.59 2.32 -23.85
CA THR A 505 -0.28 3.49 -24.00
C THR A 505 -1.76 3.13 -24.03
N ASP A 506 -2.10 1.91 -24.41
CA ASP A 506 -3.48 1.43 -24.51
C ASP A 506 -4.10 1.24 -23.13
N TRP A 507 -3.33 0.69 -22.17
CA TRP A 507 -3.81 0.54 -20.79
C TRP A 507 -3.95 1.90 -20.11
N GLN A 508 -3.02 2.82 -20.37
CA GLN A 508 -3.07 4.18 -19.87
C GLN A 508 -4.35 4.90 -20.35
N ALA A 509 -4.76 4.63 -21.59
CA ALA A 509 -5.97 5.22 -22.18
C ALA A 509 -7.28 4.77 -21.50
N LEU A 510 -7.30 3.69 -20.71
CA LEU A 510 -8.46 3.27 -19.92
C LEU A 510 -8.78 4.27 -18.78
N GLY A 511 -7.77 4.99 -18.27
CA GLY A 511 -7.92 5.94 -17.17
C GLY A 511 -8.78 7.16 -17.53
N ASP A 512 -9.51 7.69 -16.55
CA ASP A 512 -10.24 8.95 -16.67
C ASP A 512 -9.28 10.14 -16.66
N VAL A 513 -8.14 9.99 -16.02
CA VAL A 513 -6.97 10.87 -16.02
C VAL A 513 -5.73 10.06 -16.40
N ILE A 514 -4.70 10.74 -16.88
CA ILE A 514 -3.43 10.13 -17.27
C ILE A 514 -2.40 10.40 -16.19
N CYS A 515 -1.91 9.34 -15.57
CA CYS A 515 -0.82 9.38 -14.58
C CYS A 515 0.42 8.68 -15.15
N THR A 516 1.59 9.30 -15.01
CA THR A 516 2.84 8.75 -15.55
C THR A 516 4.05 9.09 -14.69
N ASN A 517 5.01 8.15 -14.64
CA ASN A 517 6.32 8.32 -14.03
C ASN A 517 7.34 8.67 -15.11
N SER A 518 8.28 9.57 -14.81
CA SER A 518 9.32 10.01 -15.74
C SER A 518 10.61 10.32 -14.99
N TYR A 519 11.73 9.76 -15.47
CA TYR A 519 13.01 9.91 -14.82
C TYR A 519 14.11 10.38 -15.80
N GLN A 520 13.76 11.31 -16.73
CA GLN A 520 14.73 11.99 -17.57
C GLN A 520 15.68 12.81 -16.69
N GLY A 521 16.98 12.60 -16.85
CA GLY A 521 18.01 13.17 -15.99
C GLY A 521 18.49 12.24 -14.87
N TRP A 522 17.82 11.08 -14.66
CA TRP A 522 18.26 10.09 -13.67
C TRP A 522 18.56 8.73 -14.29
N TYR A 523 17.54 7.93 -14.66
CA TYR A 523 17.74 6.62 -15.30
C TYR A 523 18.04 6.75 -16.80
N SER A 524 17.62 7.82 -17.43
CA SER A 524 17.97 8.20 -18.78
C SER A 524 18.54 9.62 -18.81
N LEU A 525 19.47 9.92 -19.72
CA LEU A 525 20.19 11.21 -19.80
C LEU A 525 20.84 11.60 -18.46
N SER A 526 21.39 10.61 -17.77
CA SER A 526 22.01 10.74 -16.45
C SER A 526 23.05 11.85 -16.42
N GLY A 527 22.94 12.79 -15.47
CA GLY A 527 23.87 13.93 -15.35
C GLY A 527 23.68 15.04 -16.39
N GLN A 528 22.70 14.97 -17.31
CA GLN A 528 22.50 15.88 -18.45
C GLN A 528 21.14 16.58 -18.34
N LEU A 529 20.98 17.48 -17.35
CA LEU A 529 19.67 18.09 -17.05
C LEU A 529 19.12 18.95 -18.21
N ASP A 530 19.96 19.59 -19.00
CA ASP A 530 19.51 20.38 -20.15
C ASP A 530 18.83 19.49 -21.21
N LEU A 531 19.46 18.35 -21.55
CA LEU A 531 18.88 17.37 -22.47
C LEU A 531 17.66 16.68 -21.85
N ALA A 532 17.66 16.47 -20.54
CA ALA A 532 16.53 15.91 -19.81
C ALA A 532 15.31 16.85 -19.86
N GLU A 533 15.51 18.16 -19.77
CA GLU A 533 14.44 19.15 -19.92
C GLU A 533 13.80 19.09 -21.32
N GLU A 534 14.63 19.03 -22.38
CA GLU A 534 14.14 18.90 -23.75
C GLU A 534 13.36 17.58 -23.96
N ALA A 535 13.88 16.47 -23.42
CA ALA A 535 13.23 15.18 -23.47
C ALA A 535 11.88 15.20 -22.73
N LEU A 536 11.82 15.81 -21.54
CA LEU A 536 10.58 15.97 -20.77
C LEU A 536 9.54 16.77 -21.55
N LYS A 537 9.90 17.88 -22.17
CA LYS A 537 9.01 18.68 -23.04
C LYS A 537 8.47 17.86 -24.21
N SER A 538 9.34 17.05 -24.84
CA SER A 538 8.94 16.12 -25.90
C SER A 538 7.94 15.07 -25.39
N ASP A 539 8.17 14.51 -24.22
CA ASP A 539 7.28 13.49 -23.63
C ASP A 539 5.91 14.09 -23.26
N VAL A 540 5.88 15.32 -22.72
CA VAL A 540 4.63 16.06 -22.45
C VAL A 540 3.86 16.27 -23.76
N ALA A 541 4.52 16.69 -24.83
CA ALA A 541 3.89 16.89 -26.13
C ALA A 541 3.31 15.60 -26.70
N LYS A 542 4.04 14.48 -26.61
CA LYS A 542 3.57 13.15 -27.03
C LYS A 542 2.35 12.69 -26.23
N LEU A 543 2.37 12.84 -24.90
CA LEU A 543 1.25 12.49 -24.04
C LEU A 543 0.02 13.32 -24.38
N ARG A 544 0.17 14.63 -24.58
CA ARG A 544 -0.92 15.52 -24.98
C ARG A 544 -1.51 15.15 -26.33
N ALA A 545 -0.66 14.81 -27.31
CA ALA A 545 -1.11 14.38 -28.64
C ALA A 545 -1.92 13.08 -28.59
N ARG A 546 -1.55 12.14 -27.71
CA ARG A 546 -2.28 10.87 -27.52
C ARG A 546 -3.58 11.04 -26.75
N HIS A 547 -3.61 11.96 -25.77
CA HIS A 547 -4.72 12.16 -24.85
C HIS A 547 -5.20 13.62 -24.86
N PRO A 548 -5.73 14.13 -25.97
CA PRO A 548 -6.01 15.57 -26.15
C PRO A 548 -7.07 16.13 -25.20
N ASN A 549 -7.94 15.28 -24.66
CA ASN A 549 -9.09 15.67 -23.83
C ASN A 549 -9.04 15.06 -22.41
N LYS A 550 -7.85 14.64 -21.93
CA LYS A 550 -7.70 14.12 -20.57
C LYS A 550 -6.73 14.99 -19.77
N PRO A 551 -6.98 15.16 -18.46
CA PRO A 551 -6.01 15.78 -17.58
C PRO A 551 -4.81 14.84 -17.38
N ILE A 552 -3.60 15.40 -17.28
CA ILE A 552 -2.34 14.65 -17.17
C ILE A 552 -1.64 15.02 -15.87
N MET A 553 -1.03 14.04 -15.22
CA MET A 553 -0.23 14.21 -14.02
C MET A 553 1.07 13.42 -14.11
N PHE A 554 2.16 14.02 -13.65
CA PHE A 554 3.42 13.32 -13.41
C PHE A 554 3.45 12.88 -11.95
N THR A 555 3.35 11.56 -11.77
CA THR A 555 3.18 10.92 -10.47
C THR A 555 4.49 10.50 -9.82
N GLU A 556 5.58 10.48 -10.60
CA GLU A 556 6.94 10.31 -10.10
C GLU A 556 7.97 10.97 -11.00
N PHE A 557 8.94 11.64 -10.37
CA PHE A 557 10.20 12.12 -10.94
C PHE A 557 11.16 12.48 -9.81
N GLY A 558 12.45 12.35 -10.00
CA GLY A 558 13.43 12.71 -8.98
C GLY A 558 14.76 11.96 -9.13
N ALA A 559 15.74 12.41 -8.38
CA ALA A 559 17.07 11.84 -8.30
C ALA A 559 17.40 11.40 -6.87
N ASP A 560 18.20 10.35 -6.71
CA ASP A 560 18.75 10.00 -5.40
C ASP A 560 19.76 11.08 -4.96
N ALA A 561 19.74 11.42 -3.67
CA ALA A 561 20.73 12.27 -3.02
C ALA A 561 21.04 11.78 -1.61
N VAL A 562 22.31 11.54 -1.34
CA VAL A 562 22.76 11.19 0.02
C VAL A 562 22.79 12.48 0.85
N ALA A 563 22.06 12.50 1.95
CA ALA A 563 21.99 13.68 2.82
C ALA A 563 23.38 14.11 3.29
N GLY A 564 23.69 15.41 3.10
CA GLY A 564 25.00 15.99 3.41
C GLY A 564 26.06 15.80 2.31
N MET A 565 25.74 15.17 1.18
CA MET A 565 26.65 15.08 0.03
C MET A 565 26.45 16.28 -0.88
N HIS A 566 27.49 17.07 -1.07
CA HIS A 566 27.50 18.32 -1.84
C HIS A 566 28.62 18.34 -2.89
N ALA A 567 28.37 18.97 -4.04
CA ALA A 567 29.39 19.23 -5.06
C ALA A 567 29.07 20.51 -5.86
N HIS A 568 30.15 21.14 -6.37
CA HIS A 568 30.06 22.24 -7.32
C HIS A 568 31.09 22.04 -8.44
N PRO A 569 30.69 21.87 -9.71
CA PRO A 569 29.29 21.82 -10.18
C PRO A 569 28.50 20.64 -9.59
N PRO A 570 27.13 20.69 -9.62
CA PRO A 570 26.28 19.61 -9.13
C PRO A 570 26.57 18.29 -9.85
N GLU A 571 26.73 17.21 -9.08
CA GLU A 571 26.95 15.86 -9.57
C GLU A 571 25.84 14.94 -9.09
N MET A 572 25.57 13.83 -9.80
CA MET A 572 24.60 12.81 -9.35
C MET A 572 24.89 12.38 -7.92
N TRP A 573 23.85 12.08 -7.15
CA TRP A 573 23.86 11.73 -5.71
C TRP A 573 24.06 12.90 -4.75
N THR A 574 24.34 14.13 -5.23
CA THR A 574 24.41 15.32 -4.38
C THR A 574 23.05 15.94 -4.16
N GLU A 575 22.89 16.68 -3.07
CA GLU A 575 21.65 17.40 -2.77
C GLU A 575 21.35 18.50 -3.80
N GLU A 576 22.38 19.12 -4.37
CA GLU A 576 22.25 20.12 -5.44
C GLU A 576 21.63 19.50 -6.69
N TYR A 577 22.15 18.34 -7.15
CA TYR A 577 21.64 17.68 -8.34
C TYR A 577 20.18 17.25 -8.17
N GLN A 578 19.82 16.67 -7.01
CA GLN A 578 18.43 16.33 -6.68
C GLN A 578 17.54 17.57 -6.76
N ALA A 579 17.98 18.66 -6.12
CA ALA A 579 17.21 19.89 -6.06
C ALA A 579 17.02 20.51 -7.44
N ASP A 580 18.08 20.54 -8.28
CA ASP A 580 18.04 21.06 -9.66
C ASP A 580 17.07 20.25 -10.53
N MET A 581 17.12 18.92 -10.44
CA MET A 581 16.22 18.06 -11.21
C MET A 581 14.76 18.23 -10.77
N VAL A 582 14.46 18.22 -9.46
CA VAL A 582 13.11 18.40 -8.96
C VAL A 582 12.55 19.77 -9.35
N GLU A 583 13.37 20.83 -9.24
CA GLU A 583 12.99 22.18 -9.65
C GLU A 583 12.71 22.26 -11.16
N MET A 584 13.57 21.67 -11.98
CA MET A 584 13.39 21.63 -13.44
C MET A 584 12.03 20.99 -13.81
N TYR A 585 11.71 19.83 -13.24
CA TYR A 585 10.42 19.17 -13.51
C TYR A 585 9.23 20.02 -13.06
N ILE A 586 9.24 20.56 -11.83
CA ILE A 586 8.14 21.39 -11.32
C ILE A 586 7.94 22.63 -12.20
N ARG A 587 9.03 23.27 -12.64
CA ARG A 587 9.00 24.45 -13.51
C ARG A 587 8.43 24.12 -14.88
N VAL A 588 8.98 23.12 -15.55
CA VAL A 588 8.56 22.72 -16.90
C VAL A 588 7.10 22.27 -16.93
N LEU A 589 6.73 21.38 -16.03
CA LEU A 589 5.36 20.85 -15.98
C LEU A 589 4.34 21.94 -15.62
N GLY A 590 4.72 22.92 -14.81
CA GLY A 590 3.89 24.06 -14.45
C GLY A 590 3.59 25.04 -15.61
N GLU A 591 4.23 24.89 -16.76
CA GLU A 591 3.96 25.70 -17.98
C GLU A 591 2.71 25.19 -18.74
N TYR A 592 2.26 23.95 -18.49
CA TYR A 592 1.20 23.31 -19.25
C TYR A 592 -0.13 23.29 -18.47
N PRO A 593 -1.18 23.99 -18.94
CA PRO A 593 -2.43 24.12 -18.20
C PRO A 593 -3.26 22.83 -18.10
N PHE A 594 -2.92 21.80 -18.86
CA PHE A 594 -3.54 20.47 -18.79
C PHE A 594 -2.82 19.51 -17.83
N ILE A 595 -1.68 19.93 -17.28
CA ILE A 595 -1.03 19.21 -16.16
C ILE A 595 -1.73 19.64 -14.87
N PHE A 596 -2.37 18.68 -14.20
CA PHE A 596 -3.12 18.97 -12.97
C PHE A 596 -2.37 18.62 -11.69
N GLY A 597 -1.14 18.10 -11.80
CA GLY A 597 -0.36 17.78 -10.62
C GLY A 597 1.05 17.29 -10.90
N THR A 598 1.89 17.47 -9.89
CA THR A 598 3.29 17.04 -9.88
C THR A 598 3.62 16.40 -8.54
N HIS A 599 4.03 15.14 -8.56
CA HIS A 599 4.49 14.43 -7.38
C HIS A 599 5.96 14.01 -7.56
N PRO A 600 6.92 14.72 -6.95
CA PRO A 600 8.28 14.19 -6.84
C PRO A 600 8.29 12.82 -6.15
N TRP A 601 9.14 11.93 -6.62
CA TRP A 601 9.48 10.69 -5.96
C TRP A 601 10.80 10.88 -5.20
N ALA A 602 10.77 10.86 -3.87
CA ALA A 602 9.66 10.57 -3.00
C ALA A 602 9.58 11.61 -1.86
N PHE A 603 8.55 11.51 -1.02
CA PHE A 603 8.44 12.37 0.17
C PHE A 603 9.65 12.23 1.09
N ALA A 604 9.96 11.00 1.52
CA ALA A 604 11.09 10.70 2.37
C ALA A 604 11.87 9.49 1.83
N ASP A 605 13.15 9.43 2.14
CA ASP A 605 13.96 8.24 1.91
C ASP A 605 13.31 7.04 2.59
N PHE A 606 13.40 5.89 1.96
CA PHE A 606 12.79 4.66 2.47
C PHE A 606 13.70 3.46 2.24
N ARG A 607 13.48 2.42 3.05
CA ARG A 607 14.27 1.21 2.97
C ARG A 607 13.91 0.37 1.75
N THR A 608 14.95 -0.17 1.12
CA THR A 608 14.85 -1.10 0.00
C THR A 608 15.51 -2.42 0.32
N SER A 609 15.33 -3.41 -0.53
CA SER A 609 16.24 -4.54 -0.61
C SER A 609 17.65 -4.07 -1.00
N GLN A 610 18.68 -4.84 -0.61
CA GLN A 610 20.07 -4.52 -0.95
C GLN A 610 20.30 -4.64 -2.46
N SER A 611 20.91 -3.63 -3.05
CA SER A 611 21.27 -3.54 -4.47
C SER A 611 22.46 -2.60 -4.63
N ILE A 612 23.24 -2.78 -5.67
CA ILE A 612 24.34 -1.84 -6.03
C ILE A 612 23.82 -0.44 -6.36
N MET A 613 22.54 -0.31 -6.71
CA MET A 613 21.89 0.96 -7.02
C MET A 613 21.26 1.63 -5.79
N ARG A 614 21.38 1.02 -4.60
CA ARG A 614 20.74 1.51 -3.37
C ARG A 614 21.76 1.61 -2.25
N ILE A 615 22.39 2.78 -2.14
CA ILE A 615 23.41 3.07 -1.12
C ILE A 615 22.78 2.85 0.27
N GLY A 616 23.41 2.01 1.10
CA GLY A 616 22.91 1.69 2.44
C GLY A 616 21.55 0.98 2.48
N ALA A 617 21.14 0.33 1.37
CA ALA A 617 19.81 -0.28 1.21
C ALA A 617 18.66 0.74 1.41
N LEU A 618 18.86 1.96 0.92
CA LEU A 618 17.87 3.03 0.91
C LEU A 618 17.64 3.54 -0.52
N ASN A 619 16.40 3.86 -0.84
CA ASN A 619 16.09 4.77 -1.92
C ASN A 619 16.24 6.19 -1.38
N HIS A 620 17.19 6.94 -1.93
CA HIS A 620 17.54 8.29 -1.49
C HIS A 620 16.83 9.40 -2.28
N LYS A 621 15.73 9.06 -2.98
CA LYS A 621 14.96 10.06 -3.75
C LYS A 621 14.05 10.93 -2.87
N GLY A 622 13.93 10.61 -1.57
CA GLY A 622 13.21 11.44 -0.63
C GLY A 622 13.72 12.88 -0.64
N VAL A 623 12.82 13.87 -0.61
CA VAL A 623 13.20 15.25 -0.31
C VAL A 623 13.43 15.46 1.19
N PHE A 624 12.97 14.54 2.00
CA PHE A 624 13.33 14.37 3.41
C PHE A 624 14.13 13.08 3.59
N THR A 625 14.97 13.03 4.62
CA THR A 625 15.60 11.76 5.02
C THR A 625 14.56 10.80 5.60
N ARG A 626 14.93 9.53 5.81
CA ARG A 626 14.06 8.55 6.47
C ARG A 626 13.62 9.02 7.87
N GLU A 627 14.44 9.80 8.54
CA GLU A 627 14.17 10.42 9.84
C GLU A 627 13.43 11.77 9.74
N ARG A 628 12.91 12.11 8.55
CA ARG A 628 12.13 13.33 8.27
C ARG A 628 12.92 14.65 8.46
N LYS A 629 14.22 14.62 8.20
CA LYS A 629 15.05 15.84 8.09
C LYS A 629 15.01 16.36 6.66
N PRO A 630 14.78 17.67 6.44
CA PRO A 630 14.72 18.22 5.08
C PRO A 630 16.11 18.22 4.43
N LYS A 631 16.17 17.78 3.18
CA LYS A 631 17.33 17.99 2.27
C LYS A 631 17.17 19.31 1.52
N LEU A 632 18.18 19.72 0.75
CA LEU A 632 18.13 20.94 -0.06
C LEU A 632 16.89 20.98 -0.98
N ALA A 633 16.53 19.85 -1.59
CA ALA A 633 15.37 19.76 -2.47
C ALA A 633 14.05 20.12 -1.74
N ALA A 634 13.90 19.81 -0.45
CA ALA A 634 12.71 20.20 0.31
C ALA A 634 12.60 21.72 0.46
N HIS A 635 13.71 22.41 0.75
CA HIS A 635 13.72 23.85 0.88
C HIS A 635 13.45 24.57 -0.45
N ARG A 636 14.03 24.08 -1.56
CA ARG A 636 13.81 24.65 -2.89
C ARG A 636 12.38 24.39 -3.38
N THR A 637 11.85 23.20 -3.19
CA THR A 637 10.44 22.88 -3.50
C THR A 637 9.48 23.76 -2.71
N ARG A 638 9.73 23.99 -1.41
CA ARG A 638 8.95 24.91 -0.60
C ARG A 638 8.94 26.33 -1.18
N ALA A 639 10.10 26.83 -1.60
CA ALA A 639 10.20 28.16 -2.20
C ALA A 639 9.41 28.27 -3.53
N LEU A 640 9.33 27.17 -4.31
CA LEU A 640 8.52 27.11 -5.53
C LEU A 640 7.03 27.05 -5.22
N TRP A 641 6.63 26.18 -4.29
CA TRP A 641 5.23 25.95 -3.99
C TRP A 641 4.59 27.03 -3.09
N SER A 642 5.38 27.90 -2.48
CA SER A 642 4.85 29.08 -1.79
C SER A 642 4.25 30.11 -2.76
N LYS A 643 4.58 30.02 -4.05
CA LYS A 643 3.98 30.84 -5.11
C LYS A 643 2.61 30.28 -5.53
N PRO A 644 1.61 31.12 -5.87
CA PRO A 644 0.33 30.64 -6.41
C PRO A 644 0.55 29.73 -7.61
N ALA A 645 -0.18 28.61 -7.71
CA ALA A 645 -0.18 27.81 -8.92
C ALA A 645 -0.85 28.58 -10.05
N LYS A 646 -0.31 28.50 -11.25
CA LYS A 646 -1.03 28.93 -12.47
C LYS A 646 -2.06 27.82 -12.77
N VAL A 647 -3.31 28.00 -12.39
CA VAL A 647 -4.41 27.02 -12.59
C VAL A 647 -5.17 27.36 -13.87
#